data_1d6c3b246ed8531e0210cd98c64c0e5f
#
_entry.id   1d6c3b246ed8531e0210cd98c64c0e5f
#
_cell.length_a   1.000
_cell.length_b   1.000
_cell.length_c   1.000
_cell.angle_alpha   90.00
_cell.angle_beta   90.00
_cell.angle_gamma   90.00
#
_symmetry.space_group_name_H-M   'P 1'
#
loop_
_entity.id
_entity.type
_entity.pdbx_description
1 polymer ?
#
loop_
_entity_poly.entity_id
_entity_poly.type
_entity_poly.pdbx_seq_one_letter_code
_entity_poly.pdbx_strand_id
1 'polypeptide(L)'
;MRLSTAWVSPAEATNRGPAKAGNHRPAKAGRYVLVLAICALLMPLEAAAQVDRPPADKTLSPFFFVEDGDPAIDRLPLKDTRVDVAITGVIADVTVRQVYENHGARPIHARYVFPASTRAAVYGMTMTVGDVRIVAKIREREQATREFEAAKAEGKSASLLEQSRPNVFTMKVANVLPGDTIVVELKYTELLVPTDDVYEFSYPTVVGPRYSEKRESQASPGDEFLATPHTHQGEAPRSAFHLMGTVSTGVPIQDLNSISHQVMVRSIDQGRAEVTLLDSEQWSGNRDFILRYRLAGQTISSGLMLYRCQAVNRESCENFFLLMAEPPQIVTLDEVPPREYVFVVDVSGSMNGFPLDTAKKLMGDLVNVLRPSDTFNIVVFADGFETFSPVSVPATRPNLTRALRFLGRKDGGGGTRLQAALERAVAIPRQPSVSRSIVLLTDGYIEAEAEVFDYVRNQLGDANFFAFGIGSSVNRFLIEGVARAGLGEPFIVTDPSEATEAAGRLRRYIDAPVLTGIDVRFLGLDAYDVEPKKIPDLFASRPIVVFGKWRGSAGGSIEISGNTGRGLFQTSIPVTPQTVDTRHSALRHLWARTRIAELSDFGPAAPDRERVAEITSLGLTYGLLTRYTSFVAVQEIVRTAESGDHVDQPLPLPAGVSDLAVGVTRGPEPELVWVCAIALALFAGMSALRTRRQRGAMS
;
A
#
# COMPACT_ATOMS: atom_id res chain seq x y z
N MET A 1 37.59 18.75 43.38
CA MET A 1 36.89 18.71 44.66
C MET A 1 36.10 17.42 44.64
N ARG A 2 36.65 16.34 45.19
CA ARG A 2 36.53 15.79 46.55
C ARG A 2 35.04 15.55 46.87
N LEU A 3 34.55 14.42 47.19
CA LEU A 3 34.84 13.15 47.90
C LEU A 3 33.47 12.56 48.19
N SER A 4 33.15 11.40 48.43
CA SER A 4 33.74 10.10 48.78
C SER A 4 32.60 9.12 49.09
N THR A 5 32.67 7.94 48.60
CA THR A 5 32.85 6.64 49.29
C THR A 5 32.02 6.34 50.54
N ALA A 6 31.38 5.14 50.60
CA ALA A 6 31.77 3.93 51.32
C ALA A 6 30.62 2.92 51.24
N TRP A 7 30.75 1.74 50.79
CA TRP A 7 31.21 0.45 51.27
C TRP A 7 30.90 0.16 52.76
N VAL A 8 30.14 -0.92 53.02
CA VAL A 8 30.43 -1.97 54.00
C VAL A 8 29.56 -3.22 53.77
N SER A 9 30.21 -4.33 53.67
CA SER A 9 29.82 -5.71 53.94
C SER A 9 30.92 -6.27 54.86
N PRO A 10 30.90 -7.49 55.42
CA PRO A 10 29.94 -8.53 55.77
C PRO A 10 30.17 -9.10 57.21
N ALA A 11 29.78 -10.35 57.44
CA ALA A 11 30.16 -11.33 58.48
C ALA A 11 29.22 -11.42 59.70
N GLU A 12 28.91 -12.53 60.35
CA GLU A 12 29.45 -13.89 60.34
C GLU A 12 28.52 -14.79 61.18
N ALA A 13 28.65 -16.07 60.94
CA ALA A 13 28.08 -17.23 61.56
C ALA A 13 28.15 -17.30 63.10
N THR A 14 27.17 -17.99 63.70
CA THR A 14 27.48 -18.99 64.73
C THR A 14 26.39 -20.05 64.92
N ASN A 15 26.84 -21.21 64.91
CA ASN A 15 26.39 -22.53 65.21
C ASN A 15 25.84 -22.72 66.63
N ARG A 16 24.71 -23.48 66.83
CA ARG A 16 24.52 -24.42 67.95
C ARG A 16 23.38 -25.38 67.73
N GLY A 17 23.63 -26.59 67.93
CA GLY A 17 22.94 -27.85 67.66
C GLY A 17 21.82 -28.19 68.70
N PRO A 18 21.45 -29.48 68.81
CA PRO A 18 20.08 -29.95 68.66
C PRO A 18 19.31 -30.21 69.98
N ALA A 19 17.99 -30.11 69.94
CA ALA A 19 17.13 -30.61 70.99
C ALA A 19 15.81 -31.20 70.49
N LYS A 20 15.69 -32.49 70.66
CA LYS A 20 14.57 -33.37 71.04
C LYS A 20 13.20 -33.28 70.32
N ALA A 21 12.85 -34.41 69.79
CA ALA A 21 11.54 -34.86 69.36
C ALA A 21 10.37 -34.56 70.29
N GLY A 22 9.30 -34.10 69.74
CA GLY A 22 7.97 -34.01 70.33
C GLY A 22 6.91 -34.51 69.38
N ASN A 23 6.32 -35.64 69.67
CA ASN A 23 5.19 -36.25 68.98
C ASN A 23 3.99 -35.32 68.97
N HIS A 24 3.49 -34.91 67.82
CA HIS A 24 2.09 -34.51 67.68
C HIS A 24 1.48 -35.04 66.39
N ARG A 25 0.34 -35.68 66.60
CA ARG A 25 -0.53 -36.39 65.67
C ARG A 25 -0.99 -35.51 64.51
N PRO A 26 -1.20 -36.06 63.30
CA PRO A 26 -1.79 -35.35 62.15
C PRO A 26 -3.31 -35.44 62.21
N ALA A 27 -3.99 -34.34 62.60
CA ALA A 27 -5.40 -34.24 62.41
C ALA A 27 -5.72 -32.74 62.09
N LYS A 28 -6.19 -32.51 60.89
CA LYS A 28 -6.99 -31.35 60.42
C LYS A 28 -6.59 -30.73 59.05
N ALA A 29 -5.83 -31.40 58.20
CA ALA A 29 -5.62 -30.94 56.82
C ALA A 29 -6.84 -31.18 55.90
N GLY A 30 -7.73 -32.13 56.21
CA GLY A 30 -8.91 -32.44 55.39
C GLY A 30 -10.11 -31.52 55.52
N ARG A 31 -10.18 -30.66 56.56
CA ARG A 31 -11.30 -29.76 56.76
C ARG A 31 -11.15 -28.41 56.02
N TYR A 32 -9.94 -27.97 55.76
CA TYR A 32 -9.72 -26.69 55.08
C TYR A 32 -9.89 -26.80 53.56
N VAL A 33 -9.64 -27.96 52.98
CA VAL A 33 -9.86 -28.19 51.52
C VAL A 33 -11.36 -28.23 51.21
N LEU A 34 -12.19 -28.81 52.15
CA LEU A 34 -13.64 -28.84 51.95
C LEU A 34 -14.30 -27.47 52.18
N VAL A 35 -13.76 -26.64 53.09
CA VAL A 35 -14.26 -25.28 53.33
C VAL A 35 -13.88 -24.36 52.16
N LEU A 36 -12.70 -24.47 51.57
CA LEU A 36 -12.34 -23.71 50.39
C LEU A 36 -13.12 -24.13 49.14
N ALA A 37 -13.45 -25.41 48.97
CA ALA A 37 -14.30 -25.87 47.86
C ALA A 37 -15.76 -25.44 48.04
N ILE A 38 -16.29 -25.38 49.28
CA ILE A 38 -17.64 -24.89 49.55
C ILE A 38 -17.73 -23.36 49.50
N CYS A 39 -16.70 -22.62 49.88
CA CYS A 39 -16.61 -21.17 49.67
C CYS A 39 -16.53 -20.79 48.18
N ALA A 40 -15.90 -21.60 47.31
CA ALA A 40 -15.91 -21.40 45.89
C ALA A 40 -17.25 -21.72 45.21
N LEU A 41 -18.11 -22.55 45.85
CA LEU A 41 -19.46 -22.91 45.36
C LEU A 41 -20.56 -22.00 45.89
N LEU A 42 -20.26 -21.16 46.87
CA LEU A 42 -21.22 -20.24 47.52
C LEU A 42 -20.93 -18.76 47.20
N MET A 43 -20.06 -18.46 46.25
CA MET A 43 -20.06 -17.12 45.67
C MET A 43 -21.38 -16.92 44.93
N PRO A 44 -22.20 -15.92 45.31
CA PRO A 44 -23.38 -15.59 44.53
C PRO A 44 -22.89 -15.28 43.12
N LEU A 45 -23.50 -15.90 42.08
CA LEU A 45 -23.54 -15.35 40.77
C LEU A 45 -24.26 -13.99 40.87
N GLU A 46 -23.60 -12.98 41.38
CA GLU A 46 -23.98 -11.63 41.04
C GLU A 46 -23.84 -11.57 39.54
N ALA A 47 -24.97 -11.56 38.84
CA ALA A 47 -25.08 -11.09 37.50
C ALA A 47 -24.33 -9.73 37.48
N ALA A 48 -23.09 -9.74 37.06
CA ALA A 48 -22.35 -8.52 36.83
C ALA A 48 -23.19 -7.74 35.82
N ALA A 49 -23.92 -6.75 36.30
CA ALA A 49 -24.42 -5.70 35.45
C ALA A 49 -23.23 -5.29 34.62
N GLN A 50 -23.34 -5.49 33.33
CA GLN A 50 -22.37 -5.00 32.36
C GLN A 50 -22.30 -3.49 32.55
N VAL A 51 -21.39 -3.06 33.43
CA VAL A 51 -20.94 -1.69 33.43
C VAL A 51 -20.29 -1.55 32.07
N ASP A 52 -20.91 -0.76 31.21
CA ASP A 52 -20.32 -0.31 29.94
C ASP A 52 -18.95 0.28 30.27
N ARG A 53 -17.94 -0.58 30.27
CA ARG A 53 -16.55 -0.10 30.24
C ARG A 53 -16.35 0.52 28.88
N PRO A 54 -15.88 1.77 28.83
CA PRO A 54 -15.50 2.33 27.55
C PRO A 54 -14.60 1.31 26.84
N PRO A 55 -14.77 1.10 25.51
CA PRO A 55 -14.00 0.11 24.78
C PRO A 55 -12.52 0.37 25.04
N ALA A 56 -11.79 -0.69 25.40
CA ALA A 56 -10.38 -0.57 25.69
C ALA A 56 -9.70 -0.01 24.44
N ASP A 57 -8.89 1.04 24.62
CA ASP A 57 -8.12 1.68 23.56
C ASP A 57 -7.28 0.62 22.80
N LYS A 58 -7.71 0.28 21.58
CA LYS A 58 -7.12 -0.77 20.75
C LYS A 58 -5.95 -0.20 19.95
N THR A 59 -5.02 -1.05 19.53
CA THR A 59 -4.01 -0.66 18.54
C THR A 59 -4.68 -0.53 17.16
N LEU A 60 -4.10 0.31 16.29
CA LEU A 60 -4.55 0.50 14.91
C LEU A 60 -4.17 -0.67 14.00
N SER A 61 -3.46 -1.69 14.50
CA SER A 61 -3.15 -2.89 13.73
C SER A 61 -4.43 -3.60 13.28
N PRO A 62 -4.48 -4.11 12.05
CA PRO A 62 -5.65 -4.81 11.56
C PRO A 62 -5.91 -6.10 12.34
N PHE A 63 -7.13 -6.59 12.26
CA PHE A 63 -7.57 -7.83 12.89
C PHE A 63 -8.40 -8.65 11.92
N PHE A 64 -8.58 -9.94 12.19
CA PHE A 64 -9.45 -10.78 11.39
C PHE A 64 -10.92 -10.51 11.68
N PHE A 65 -11.73 -10.62 10.62
CA PHE A 65 -13.18 -10.58 10.75
C PHE A 65 -13.68 -11.88 11.41
N VAL A 66 -14.52 -11.76 12.44
CA VAL A 66 -15.18 -12.89 13.11
C VAL A 66 -16.58 -13.06 12.53
N GLU A 67 -16.88 -14.24 11.97
CA GLU A 67 -18.16 -14.50 11.28
C GLU A 67 -19.38 -14.54 12.22
N ASP A 68 -19.18 -14.91 13.48
CA ASP A 68 -20.27 -15.05 14.47
C ASP A 68 -20.77 -13.68 14.97
N GLY A 69 -21.31 -12.89 14.06
CA GLY A 69 -21.87 -11.59 14.32
C GLY A 69 -23.36 -11.64 14.65
N ASP A 70 -23.88 -10.52 15.19
CA ASP A 70 -25.31 -10.31 15.41
C ASP A 70 -26.06 -10.40 14.06
N PRO A 71 -26.97 -11.38 13.84
CA PRO A 71 -27.70 -11.53 12.59
C PRO A 71 -28.70 -10.37 12.34
N ALA A 72 -28.95 -9.51 13.31
CA ALA A 72 -29.75 -8.30 13.13
C ALA A 72 -29.00 -7.19 12.39
N ILE A 73 -27.68 -7.34 12.20
CA ILE A 73 -26.80 -6.35 11.55
C ILE A 73 -26.13 -7.01 10.35
N ASP A 74 -26.27 -6.43 9.16
CA ASP A 74 -25.50 -6.86 8.00
C ASP A 74 -24.05 -6.35 8.10
N ARG A 75 -23.13 -7.26 8.42
CA ARG A 75 -21.69 -6.95 8.58
C ARG A 75 -20.91 -6.96 7.27
N LEU A 76 -21.55 -7.25 6.17
CA LEU A 76 -20.96 -7.32 4.84
C LEU A 76 -21.80 -6.52 3.85
N PRO A 77 -21.96 -5.20 4.05
CA PRO A 77 -22.88 -4.39 3.25
C PRO A 77 -22.43 -4.22 1.79
N LEU A 78 -21.15 -4.29 1.47
CA LEU A 78 -20.67 -4.28 0.08
C LEU A 78 -20.93 -5.63 -0.57
N LYS A 79 -21.76 -5.66 -1.63
CA LYS A 79 -22.17 -6.87 -2.36
C LYS A 79 -21.48 -7.01 -3.71
N ASP A 80 -21.26 -5.90 -4.42
CA ASP A 80 -20.76 -5.92 -5.80
C ASP A 80 -19.84 -4.72 -6.05
N THR A 81 -18.75 -4.95 -6.78
CA THR A 81 -17.88 -3.91 -7.33
C THR A 81 -17.72 -4.14 -8.82
N ARG A 82 -18.11 -3.17 -9.63
CA ARG A 82 -17.95 -3.17 -11.09
C ARG A 82 -17.00 -2.07 -11.51
N VAL A 83 -16.08 -2.41 -12.38
CA VAL A 83 -15.08 -1.51 -12.93
C VAL A 83 -15.24 -1.46 -14.45
N ASP A 84 -15.57 -0.29 -14.96
CA ASP A 84 -15.59 0.01 -16.39
C ASP A 84 -14.39 0.89 -16.70
N VAL A 85 -13.50 0.42 -17.58
CA VAL A 85 -12.31 1.17 -17.98
C VAL A 85 -12.32 1.45 -19.49
N ALA A 86 -12.14 2.73 -19.85
CA ALA A 86 -11.97 3.16 -21.23
C ALA A 86 -10.55 3.69 -21.43
N ILE A 87 -9.70 2.92 -22.11
CA ILE A 87 -8.36 3.35 -22.46
C ILE A 87 -8.39 3.99 -23.84
N THR A 88 -8.05 5.29 -23.91
CA THR A 88 -7.95 6.06 -25.15
C THR A 88 -6.55 6.61 -25.32
N GLY A 89 -5.82 6.07 -26.28
CA GLY A 89 -4.38 6.36 -26.40
C GLY A 89 -3.63 5.87 -25.16
N VAL A 90 -3.14 6.81 -24.37
CA VAL A 90 -2.35 6.56 -23.13
C VAL A 90 -3.11 6.96 -21.86
N ILE A 91 -4.38 7.31 -21.98
CA ILE A 91 -5.22 7.76 -20.86
C ILE A 91 -6.27 6.71 -20.57
N ALA A 92 -6.30 6.21 -19.34
CA ALA A 92 -7.36 5.38 -18.81
C ALA A 92 -8.38 6.25 -18.08
N ASP A 93 -9.65 6.15 -18.45
CA ASP A 93 -10.79 6.74 -17.74
C ASP A 93 -11.60 5.61 -17.12
N VAL A 94 -11.76 5.64 -15.80
CA VAL A 94 -12.27 4.52 -15.02
C VAL A 94 -13.50 4.94 -14.24
N THR A 95 -14.54 4.13 -14.34
CA THR A 95 -15.74 4.23 -13.54
C THR A 95 -15.84 3.01 -12.63
N VAL A 96 -15.86 3.23 -11.33
CA VAL A 96 -16.04 2.18 -10.31
C VAL A 96 -17.43 2.33 -9.72
N ARG A 97 -18.22 1.26 -9.79
CA ARG A 97 -19.56 1.20 -9.22
C ARG A 97 -19.60 0.18 -8.10
N GLN A 98 -19.96 0.62 -6.90
CA GLN A 98 -20.09 -0.21 -5.71
C GLN A 98 -21.53 -0.26 -5.26
N VAL A 99 -22.03 -1.48 -4.97
CA VAL A 99 -23.40 -1.73 -4.52
C VAL A 99 -23.37 -2.15 -3.06
N TYR A 100 -24.04 -1.38 -2.21
CA TYR A 100 -24.21 -1.63 -0.79
C TYR A 100 -25.67 -2.01 -0.52
N GLU A 101 -25.87 -3.10 0.23
CA GLU A 101 -27.17 -3.57 0.66
C GLU A 101 -27.16 -3.86 2.16
N ASN A 102 -28.30 -3.64 2.82
CA ASN A 102 -28.48 -4.00 4.21
C ASN A 102 -29.53 -5.11 4.30
N HIS A 103 -29.07 -6.34 4.54
CA HIS A 103 -29.93 -7.49 4.76
C HIS A 103 -30.24 -7.73 6.25
N GLY A 104 -29.68 -6.91 7.15
CA GLY A 104 -29.97 -6.93 8.57
C GLY A 104 -31.35 -6.33 8.90
N ALA A 105 -31.70 -6.34 10.18
CA ALA A 105 -32.97 -5.82 10.69
C ALA A 105 -32.88 -4.37 11.22
N ARG A 106 -31.69 -3.76 11.21
CA ARG A 106 -31.45 -2.40 11.72
C ARG A 106 -30.80 -1.51 10.69
N PRO A 107 -30.96 -0.18 10.76
CA PRO A 107 -30.16 0.76 9.99
C PRO A 107 -28.67 0.58 10.29
N ILE A 108 -27.81 0.71 9.26
CA ILE A 108 -26.36 0.62 9.43
C ILE A 108 -25.65 1.83 8.82
N HIS A 109 -24.46 2.10 9.33
CA HIS A 109 -23.46 3.01 8.75
C HIS A 109 -22.27 2.17 8.29
N ALA A 110 -22.08 2.07 6.98
CA ALA A 110 -21.02 1.27 6.40
C ALA A 110 -19.73 2.10 6.20
N ARG A 111 -18.59 1.52 6.55
CA ARG A 111 -17.26 2.01 6.18
C ARG A 111 -16.56 0.95 5.34
N TYR A 112 -16.06 1.35 4.20
CA TYR A 112 -15.28 0.51 3.29
C TYR A 112 -14.00 1.20 2.86
N VAL A 113 -12.88 0.51 2.98
CA VAL A 113 -11.56 0.96 2.55
C VAL A 113 -11.19 0.23 1.27
N PHE A 114 -10.71 0.96 0.27
CA PHE A 114 -10.31 0.37 -1.00
C PHE A 114 -9.10 1.09 -1.58
N PRO A 115 -8.28 0.40 -2.37
CA PRO A 115 -7.14 1.00 -3.03
C PRO A 115 -7.52 1.63 -4.37
N ALA A 116 -6.67 2.55 -4.86
CA ALA A 116 -6.62 2.96 -6.25
C ALA A 116 -5.17 3.20 -6.67
N SER A 117 -4.93 3.45 -7.95
CA SER A 117 -3.61 3.82 -8.47
C SER A 117 -3.11 5.11 -7.79
N THR A 118 -1.82 5.17 -7.46
CA THR A 118 -1.17 6.41 -6.97
C THR A 118 -1.23 7.54 -7.97
N ARG A 119 -1.43 7.22 -9.27
CA ARG A 119 -1.56 8.18 -10.38
C ARG A 119 -2.99 8.59 -10.64
N ALA A 120 -3.96 7.96 -9.99
CA ALA A 120 -5.38 8.24 -10.19
C ALA A 120 -5.76 9.67 -9.79
N ALA A 121 -6.39 10.38 -10.69
CA ALA A 121 -7.04 11.67 -10.45
C ALA A 121 -8.55 11.42 -10.27
N VAL A 122 -9.01 11.27 -9.03
CA VAL A 122 -10.43 11.05 -8.72
C VAL A 122 -11.17 12.37 -8.82
N TYR A 123 -12.07 12.48 -9.81
CA TYR A 123 -12.73 13.73 -10.19
C TYR A 123 -14.26 13.70 -10.09
N GLY A 124 -14.86 12.59 -9.72
CA GLY A 124 -16.31 12.50 -9.62
C GLY A 124 -16.81 11.39 -8.71
N MET A 125 -17.92 11.66 -8.04
CA MET A 125 -18.68 10.69 -7.26
C MET A 125 -20.18 10.96 -7.42
N THR A 126 -20.98 9.89 -7.56
CA THR A 126 -22.44 9.95 -7.43
C THR A 126 -22.93 8.87 -6.49
N MET A 127 -24.01 9.15 -5.76
CA MET A 127 -24.72 8.18 -4.93
C MET A 127 -26.14 8.02 -5.48
N THR A 128 -26.61 6.79 -5.60
CA THR A 128 -28.00 6.49 -5.95
C THR A 128 -28.64 5.71 -4.82
N VAL A 129 -29.82 6.14 -4.37
CA VAL A 129 -30.62 5.50 -3.33
C VAL A 129 -32.03 5.27 -3.89
N GLY A 130 -32.36 4.00 -4.19
CA GLY A 130 -33.53 3.70 -5.01
C GLY A 130 -33.42 4.42 -6.38
N ASP A 131 -34.42 5.24 -6.71
CA ASP A 131 -34.46 6.01 -7.98
C ASP A 131 -33.80 7.42 -7.89
N VAL A 132 -33.33 7.81 -6.73
CA VAL A 132 -32.78 9.15 -6.50
C VAL A 132 -31.27 9.15 -6.72
N ARG A 133 -30.83 9.86 -7.76
CA ARG A 133 -29.40 10.07 -8.07
C ARG A 133 -28.90 11.39 -7.54
N ILE A 134 -27.85 11.38 -6.75
CA ILE A 134 -27.24 12.51 -6.08
C ILE A 134 -25.80 12.67 -6.58
N VAL A 135 -25.50 13.81 -7.20
CA VAL A 135 -24.12 14.15 -7.59
C VAL A 135 -23.41 14.74 -6.38
N ALA A 136 -22.29 14.14 -5.99
CA ALA A 136 -21.50 14.61 -4.87
C ALA A 136 -20.86 15.97 -5.16
N LYS A 137 -20.72 16.77 -4.12
CA LYS A 137 -20.02 18.05 -4.14
C LYS A 137 -18.60 17.85 -3.59
N ILE A 138 -17.62 18.44 -4.25
CA ILE A 138 -16.28 18.56 -3.67
C ILE A 138 -16.27 19.68 -2.64
N ARG A 139 -15.65 19.41 -1.49
CA ARG A 139 -15.55 20.34 -0.35
C ARG A 139 -14.16 20.22 0.26
N GLU A 140 -13.78 21.21 1.06
CA GLU A 140 -12.72 21.00 2.03
C GLU A 140 -13.07 19.81 2.94
N ARG A 141 -12.07 19.01 3.31
CA ARG A 141 -12.27 17.75 4.03
C ARG A 141 -13.10 17.90 5.29
N GLU A 142 -12.76 18.88 6.15
CA GLU A 142 -13.50 19.11 7.40
C GLU A 142 -14.94 19.57 7.14
N GLN A 143 -15.17 20.38 6.11
CA GLN A 143 -16.51 20.78 5.72
C GLN A 143 -17.33 19.60 5.23
N ALA A 144 -16.76 18.75 4.35
CA ALA A 144 -17.41 17.53 3.86
C ALA A 144 -17.80 16.58 5.01
N THR A 145 -16.88 16.40 5.97
CA THR A 145 -17.13 15.58 7.15
C THR A 145 -18.27 16.15 8.00
N ARG A 146 -18.29 17.47 8.24
CA ARG A 146 -19.41 18.11 8.98
C ARG A 146 -20.74 17.94 8.26
N GLU A 147 -20.78 18.14 6.92
CA GLU A 147 -22.01 17.95 6.12
C GLU A 147 -22.50 16.49 6.19
N PHE A 148 -21.58 15.52 6.14
CA PHE A 148 -21.89 14.09 6.26
C PHE A 148 -22.43 13.73 7.65
N GLU A 149 -21.74 14.13 8.72
CA GLU A 149 -22.15 13.78 10.10
C GLU A 149 -23.47 14.44 10.48
N ALA A 150 -23.72 15.68 10.01
CA ALA A 150 -25.02 16.33 10.20
C ALA A 150 -26.14 15.57 9.49
N ALA A 151 -25.94 15.16 8.24
CA ALA A 151 -26.92 14.39 7.48
C ALA A 151 -27.18 13.00 8.13
N LYS A 152 -26.12 12.35 8.60
CA LYS A 152 -26.19 11.08 9.34
C LYS A 152 -27.03 11.21 10.61
N ALA A 153 -26.79 12.28 11.42
CA ALA A 153 -27.54 12.55 12.65
C ALA A 153 -29.02 12.90 12.38
N GLU A 154 -29.29 13.53 11.25
CA GLU A 154 -30.66 13.86 10.81
C GLU A 154 -31.41 12.66 10.21
N GLY A 155 -30.83 11.49 10.14
CA GLY A 155 -31.44 10.28 9.55
C GLY A 155 -31.52 10.31 8.02
N LYS A 156 -30.72 11.14 7.35
CA LYS A 156 -30.61 11.22 5.89
C LYS A 156 -29.59 10.23 5.37
N SER A 157 -29.85 9.57 4.24
CA SER A 157 -28.81 8.79 3.57
C SER A 157 -27.75 9.72 3.01
N ALA A 158 -26.49 9.43 3.27
CA ALA A 158 -25.36 10.24 2.83
C ALA A 158 -24.15 9.37 2.51
N SER A 159 -23.27 9.83 1.64
CA SER A 159 -21.95 9.22 1.40
C SER A 159 -20.84 10.27 1.45
N LEU A 160 -19.70 9.85 1.97
CA LEU A 160 -18.47 10.64 2.07
C LEU A 160 -17.32 9.82 1.54
N LEU A 161 -16.59 10.37 0.57
CA LEU A 161 -15.35 9.78 0.05
C LEU A 161 -14.17 10.63 0.48
N GLU A 162 -13.24 10.01 1.17
CA GLU A 162 -12.01 10.62 1.68
C GLU A 162 -10.78 9.89 1.14
N GLN A 163 -9.71 10.62 0.92
CA GLN A 163 -8.39 10.07 0.66
C GLN A 163 -7.61 9.99 1.96
N SER A 164 -7.33 8.77 2.41
CA SER A 164 -6.49 8.52 3.58
C SER A 164 -5.01 8.60 3.22
N ARG A 165 -4.65 8.00 2.08
CA ARG A 165 -3.32 8.04 1.45
C ARG A 165 -3.47 8.16 -0.06
N PRO A 166 -2.43 8.53 -0.82
CA PRO A 166 -2.55 8.70 -2.27
C PRO A 166 -3.15 7.52 -3.02
N ASN A 167 -3.02 6.31 -2.47
CA ASN A 167 -3.57 5.08 -3.03
C ASN A 167 -4.61 4.39 -2.15
N VAL A 168 -5.05 5.01 -1.04
CA VAL A 168 -6.03 4.42 -0.11
C VAL A 168 -7.18 5.38 0.11
N PHE A 169 -8.38 4.92 -0.16
CA PHE A 169 -9.61 5.68 -0.08
C PHE A 169 -10.56 5.04 0.92
N THR A 170 -11.29 5.89 1.63
CA THR A 170 -12.33 5.46 2.59
C THR A 170 -13.67 5.99 2.12
N MET A 171 -14.60 5.09 1.86
CA MET A 171 -16.00 5.37 1.58
C MET A 171 -16.83 5.16 2.86
N LYS A 172 -17.56 6.18 3.28
CA LYS A 172 -18.53 6.10 4.36
C LYS A 172 -19.92 6.27 3.76
N VAL A 173 -20.85 5.38 4.11
CA VAL A 173 -22.26 5.44 3.68
C VAL A 173 -23.14 5.39 4.92
N ALA A 174 -23.95 6.42 5.15
CA ALA A 174 -24.78 6.55 6.33
C ALA A 174 -26.25 6.22 6.05
N ASN A 175 -26.92 5.69 7.07
CA ASN A 175 -28.36 5.39 7.10
C ASN A 175 -28.79 4.48 5.94
N VAL A 176 -28.12 3.34 5.80
CA VAL A 176 -28.52 2.22 4.93
C VAL A 176 -29.60 1.47 5.68
N LEU A 177 -30.87 1.65 5.29
CA LEU A 177 -32.01 1.02 5.97
C LEU A 177 -32.12 -0.46 5.60
N PRO A 178 -32.77 -1.30 6.42
CA PRO A 178 -33.11 -2.67 6.06
C PRO A 178 -33.82 -2.73 4.69
N GLY A 179 -33.28 -3.55 3.78
CA GLY A 179 -33.77 -3.70 2.41
C GLY A 179 -33.32 -2.63 1.42
N ASP A 180 -32.53 -1.65 1.84
CA ASP A 180 -31.97 -0.64 0.92
C ASP A 180 -30.89 -1.21 0.00
N THR A 181 -30.86 -0.67 -1.23
CA THR A 181 -29.73 -0.77 -2.14
C THR A 181 -29.20 0.65 -2.40
N ILE A 182 -27.95 0.90 -2.01
CA ILE A 182 -27.26 2.15 -2.30
C ILE A 182 -26.13 1.87 -3.29
N VAL A 183 -26.11 2.62 -4.38
CA VAL A 183 -25.06 2.53 -5.40
C VAL A 183 -24.18 3.76 -5.32
N VAL A 184 -22.88 3.57 -5.14
CA VAL A 184 -21.87 4.63 -5.22
C VAL A 184 -21.05 4.43 -6.49
N GLU A 185 -20.99 5.45 -7.32
CA GLU A 185 -20.18 5.49 -8.54
C GLU A 185 -19.06 6.50 -8.39
N LEU A 186 -17.82 6.06 -8.64
CA LEU A 186 -16.61 6.86 -8.61
C LEU A 186 -16.03 6.97 -10.01
N LYS A 187 -15.45 8.14 -10.31
CA LYS A 187 -14.76 8.38 -11.59
C LYS A 187 -13.36 8.89 -11.34
N TYR A 188 -12.39 8.27 -12.01
CA TYR A 188 -11.03 8.75 -12.02
C TYR A 188 -10.38 8.56 -13.38
N THR A 189 -9.32 9.32 -13.64
CA THR A 189 -8.48 9.16 -14.82
C THR A 189 -7.02 8.98 -14.39
N GLU A 190 -6.26 8.22 -15.19
CA GLU A 190 -4.83 8.07 -15.01
C GLU A 190 -4.09 7.98 -16.33
N LEU A 191 -2.81 8.36 -16.31
CA LEU A 191 -1.90 8.23 -17.43
C LEU A 191 -1.20 6.87 -17.37
N LEU A 192 -1.27 6.11 -18.46
CA LEU A 192 -0.51 4.87 -18.66
C LEU A 192 0.82 5.21 -19.32
N VAL A 193 1.90 5.13 -18.55
CA VAL A 193 3.25 5.35 -19.05
C VAL A 193 3.85 3.99 -19.40
N PRO A 194 4.25 3.74 -20.64
CA PRO A 194 4.85 2.46 -21.02
C PRO A 194 6.21 2.27 -20.35
N THR A 195 6.54 1.03 -20.06
CA THR A 195 7.88 0.63 -19.64
C THR A 195 8.31 -0.53 -20.52
N ASP A 196 9.46 -0.44 -21.18
CA ASP A 196 9.93 -1.42 -22.18
C ASP A 196 8.85 -1.72 -23.27
N ASP A 197 8.21 -0.67 -23.77
CA ASP A 197 7.13 -0.74 -24.77
C ASP A 197 5.85 -1.46 -24.29
N VAL A 198 5.77 -1.80 -23.01
CA VAL A 198 4.58 -2.42 -22.38
C VAL A 198 3.77 -1.37 -21.65
N TYR A 199 2.53 -1.21 -22.06
CA TYR A 199 1.53 -0.44 -21.32
C TYR A 199 0.88 -1.34 -20.26
N GLU A 200 0.78 -0.85 -19.06
CA GLU A 200 0.14 -1.55 -17.94
C GLU A 200 -0.97 -0.69 -17.35
N PHE A 201 -2.19 -1.23 -17.34
CA PHE A 201 -3.28 -0.74 -16.52
C PHE A 201 -3.42 -1.66 -15.31
N SER A 202 -3.34 -1.10 -14.11
CA SER A 202 -3.49 -1.83 -12.85
C SER A 202 -4.67 -1.27 -12.07
N TYR A 203 -5.65 -2.14 -11.75
CA TYR A 203 -6.73 -1.84 -10.81
C TYR A 203 -6.48 -2.60 -9.51
N PRO A 204 -5.99 -1.92 -8.46
CA PRO A 204 -5.78 -2.58 -7.18
C PRO A 204 -7.13 -2.87 -6.50
N THR A 205 -7.29 -4.10 -5.99
CA THR A 205 -8.54 -4.58 -5.39
C THR A 205 -8.49 -4.63 -3.87
N VAL A 206 -7.30 -4.74 -3.28
CA VAL A 206 -7.11 -4.91 -1.84
C VAL A 206 -6.10 -3.94 -1.28
N VAL A 207 -6.30 -3.57 -0.02
CA VAL A 207 -5.30 -2.89 0.81
C VAL A 207 -4.66 -3.94 1.69
N GLY A 208 -3.36 -4.16 1.56
CA GLY A 208 -2.63 -5.11 2.39
C GLY A 208 -2.65 -4.73 3.86
N PRO A 209 -2.58 -5.72 4.77
CA PRO A 209 -2.50 -5.49 6.21
C PRO A 209 -1.24 -4.67 6.55
N ARG A 210 -1.30 -3.87 7.61
CA ARG A 210 -0.19 -3.00 8.04
C ARG A 210 -0.04 -3.02 9.54
N TYR A 211 1.17 -3.12 10.01
CA TYR A 211 1.47 -3.06 11.43
C TYR A 211 1.51 -1.62 11.92
N SER A 212 0.87 -1.35 13.05
CA SER A 212 0.92 -0.07 13.76
C SER A 212 1.00 -0.29 15.26
N GLU A 213 1.90 0.43 15.93
CA GLU A 213 1.97 0.46 17.39
C GLU A 213 1.07 1.57 17.99
N LYS A 214 0.48 2.42 17.14
CA LYS A 214 -0.42 3.50 17.57
C LYS A 214 -1.73 2.93 18.12
N ARG A 215 -2.29 3.62 19.07
CA ARG A 215 -3.63 3.33 19.62
C ARG A 215 -4.69 4.13 18.88
N GLU A 216 -5.93 3.67 18.92
CA GLU A 216 -7.08 4.36 18.33
C GLU A 216 -7.17 5.83 18.77
N SER A 217 -6.91 6.11 20.06
CA SER A 217 -6.87 7.46 20.61
C SER A 217 -5.75 8.35 20.05
N GLN A 218 -4.78 7.76 19.38
CA GLN A 218 -3.63 8.43 18.73
C GLN A 218 -3.77 8.50 17.21
N ALA A 219 -4.89 7.98 16.67
CA ALA A 219 -5.15 7.94 15.24
C ALA A 219 -5.24 9.35 14.66
N SER A 220 -4.52 9.58 13.57
CA SER A 220 -4.81 10.71 12.69
C SER A 220 -5.92 10.30 11.69
N PRO A 221 -6.65 11.26 11.10
CA PRO A 221 -7.65 10.93 10.08
C PRO A 221 -7.13 10.11 8.89
N GLY A 222 -5.81 10.11 8.67
CA GLY A 222 -5.15 9.29 7.63
C GLY A 222 -4.77 7.89 8.07
N ASP A 223 -4.88 7.56 9.36
CA ASP A 223 -4.44 6.27 9.92
C ASP A 223 -5.61 5.36 10.30
N GLU A 224 -6.86 5.86 10.35
CA GLU A 224 -8.05 5.09 10.75
C GLU A 224 -8.24 3.78 9.95
N PHE A 225 -7.82 3.76 8.67
CA PHE A 225 -7.95 2.57 7.83
C PHE A 225 -7.05 1.41 8.28
N LEU A 226 -6.02 1.66 9.09
CA LEU A 226 -5.11 0.63 9.60
C LEU A 226 -5.81 -0.37 10.54
N ALA A 227 -6.93 0.02 11.14
CA ALA A 227 -7.74 -0.85 11.98
C ALA A 227 -8.81 -1.65 11.20
N THR A 228 -8.84 -1.56 9.86
CA THR A 228 -9.84 -2.27 9.06
C THR A 228 -9.60 -3.78 9.12
N PRO A 229 -10.63 -4.58 9.46
CA PRO A 229 -10.48 -6.03 9.59
C PRO A 229 -10.24 -6.71 8.25
N HIS A 230 -9.58 -7.87 8.27
CA HIS A 230 -9.35 -8.73 7.11
C HIS A 230 -10.07 -10.09 7.26
N THR A 231 -10.32 -10.75 6.14
CA THR A 231 -10.73 -12.16 6.11
C THR A 231 -9.53 -13.07 6.35
N HIS A 232 -9.77 -14.36 6.64
CA HIS A 232 -8.69 -15.33 6.85
C HIS A 232 -8.03 -15.76 5.54
N GLN A 233 -6.82 -16.30 5.64
CA GLN A 233 -6.07 -16.86 4.52
C GLN A 233 -6.88 -17.96 3.83
N GLY A 234 -7.02 -17.85 2.50
CA GLY A 234 -7.75 -18.81 1.69
C GLY A 234 -9.27 -18.60 1.64
N GLU A 235 -9.83 -17.66 2.39
CA GLU A 235 -11.22 -17.25 2.23
C GLU A 235 -11.39 -16.43 0.95
N ALA A 236 -12.38 -16.78 0.14
CA ALA A 236 -12.73 -15.99 -1.03
C ALA A 236 -13.37 -14.66 -0.60
N PRO A 237 -13.17 -13.56 -1.35
CA PRO A 237 -13.92 -12.32 -1.16
C PRO A 237 -15.42 -12.59 -1.18
N ARG A 238 -16.17 -11.89 -0.34
CA ARG A 238 -17.62 -12.06 -0.22
C ARG A 238 -18.42 -11.02 -1.02
N SER A 239 -17.74 -10.03 -1.60
CA SER A 239 -18.29 -9.12 -2.60
C SER A 239 -17.88 -9.57 -3.99
N ALA A 240 -18.82 -9.53 -4.92
CA ALA A 240 -18.54 -9.84 -6.31
C ALA A 240 -17.65 -8.75 -6.94
N PHE A 241 -16.77 -9.17 -7.84
CA PHE A 241 -15.88 -8.28 -8.60
C PHE A 241 -16.07 -8.52 -10.10
N HIS A 242 -16.34 -7.46 -10.83
CA HIS A 242 -16.52 -7.47 -12.28
C HIS A 242 -15.67 -6.38 -12.92
N LEU A 243 -15.06 -6.67 -14.06
CA LEU A 243 -14.32 -5.69 -14.83
C LEU A 243 -14.64 -5.82 -16.31
N MET A 244 -14.92 -4.67 -16.94
CA MET A 244 -15.04 -4.53 -18.38
C MET A 244 -14.17 -3.39 -18.86
N GLY A 245 -13.37 -3.62 -19.91
CA GLY A 245 -12.46 -2.64 -20.48
C GLY A 245 -12.66 -2.48 -21.97
N THR A 246 -12.49 -1.25 -22.46
CA THR A 246 -12.32 -0.94 -23.88
C THR A 246 -10.94 -0.32 -24.08
N VAL A 247 -10.20 -0.79 -25.08
CA VAL A 247 -8.89 -0.25 -25.45
C VAL A 247 -8.99 0.29 -26.87
N SER A 248 -8.67 1.57 -27.06
CA SER A 248 -8.69 2.27 -28.35
C SER A 248 -7.43 3.11 -28.48
N THR A 249 -6.46 2.64 -29.24
CA THR A 249 -5.11 3.19 -29.29
C THR A 249 -4.79 3.97 -30.57
N GLY A 250 -5.61 3.82 -31.62
CA GLY A 250 -5.36 4.44 -32.93
C GLY A 250 -4.21 3.78 -33.72
N VAL A 251 -3.48 2.85 -33.12
CA VAL A 251 -2.45 2.00 -33.75
C VAL A 251 -2.73 0.53 -33.41
N PRO A 252 -2.22 -0.44 -34.17
CA PRO A 252 -2.48 -1.85 -33.91
C PRO A 252 -2.02 -2.28 -32.51
N ILE A 253 -2.93 -2.97 -31.78
CA ILE A 253 -2.67 -3.52 -30.47
C ILE A 253 -2.03 -4.90 -30.62
N GLN A 254 -0.99 -5.16 -29.82
CA GLN A 254 -0.32 -6.44 -29.69
C GLN A 254 -0.31 -6.92 -28.24
N ASP A 255 -0.23 -8.23 -28.05
CA ASP A 255 -0.02 -8.86 -26.75
C ASP A 255 -1.00 -8.42 -25.63
N LEU A 256 -2.25 -8.08 -25.99
CA LEU A 256 -3.26 -7.66 -25.02
C LEU A 256 -3.71 -8.87 -24.18
N ASN A 257 -3.34 -8.88 -22.92
CA ASN A 257 -3.70 -9.92 -21.97
C ASN A 257 -3.73 -9.41 -20.52
N SER A 258 -4.37 -10.16 -19.64
CA SER A 258 -4.21 -9.98 -18.19
C SER A 258 -3.28 -11.06 -17.65
N ILE A 259 -2.31 -10.62 -16.82
CA ILE A 259 -1.34 -11.52 -16.18
C ILE A 259 -1.82 -12.01 -14.82
N SER A 260 -2.84 -11.37 -14.25
CA SER A 260 -3.34 -11.63 -12.90
C SER A 260 -4.68 -12.39 -12.87
N HIS A 261 -5.50 -12.25 -13.92
CA HIS A 261 -6.86 -12.78 -13.99
C HIS A 261 -7.15 -13.38 -15.36
N GLN A 262 -8.11 -14.30 -15.40
CA GLN A 262 -8.61 -14.82 -16.67
C GLN A 262 -9.58 -13.83 -17.29
N VAL A 263 -9.33 -13.44 -18.53
CA VAL A 263 -10.13 -12.48 -19.28
C VAL A 263 -10.50 -13.02 -20.64
N MET A 264 -11.63 -12.56 -21.14
CA MET A 264 -12.00 -12.69 -22.55
C MET A 264 -11.58 -11.41 -23.28
N VAL A 265 -10.76 -11.54 -24.31
CA VAL A 265 -10.36 -10.45 -25.18
C VAL A 265 -11.09 -10.59 -26.53
N ARG A 266 -11.85 -9.57 -26.90
CA ARG A 266 -12.53 -9.48 -28.19
C ARG A 266 -11.94 -8.33 -29.00
N SER A 267 -11.16 -8.65 -30.03
CA SER A 267 -10.70 -7.65 -30.99
C SER A 267 -11.86 -7.15 -31.85
N ILE A 268 -12.04 -5.83 -31.93
CA ILE A 268 -13.02 -5.17 -32.80
C ILE A 268 -12.34 -4.86 -34.12
N ASP A 269 -11.16 -4.29 -34.09
CA ASP A 269 -10.26 -4.06 -35.24
C ASP A 269 -8.80 -4.06 -34.75
N GLN A 270 -7.85 -3.64 -35.59
CA GLN A 270 -6.44 -3.66 -35.24
C GLN A 270 -6.07 -2.73 -34.07
N GLY A 271 -6.78 -1.62 -33.87
CA GLY A 271 -6.51 -0.63 -32.83
C GLY A 271 -7.56 -0.60 -31.73
N ARG A 272 -8.57 -1.49 -31.76
CA ARG A 272 -9.64 -1.50 -30.75
C ARG A 272 -9.95 -2.91 -30.29
N ALA A 273 -10.06 -3.08 -28.98
CA ALA A 273 -10.42 -4.34 -28.34
C ALA A 273 -11.30 -4.10 -27.10
N GLU A 274 -12.08 -5.12 -26.76
CA GLU A 274 -12.80 -5.21 -25.49
C GLU A 274 -12.19 -6.31 -24.64
N VAL A 275 -12.14 -6.06 -23.33
CA VAL A 275 -11.61 -6.99 -22.32
C VAL A 275 -12.70 -7.18 -21.27
N THR A 276 -13.05 -8.42 -20.97
CA THR A 276 -14.05 -8.74 -19.94
C THR A 276 -13.49 -9.80 -19.00
N LEU A 277 -13.60 -9.56 -17.70
CA LEU A 277 -13.27 -10.53 -16.68
C LEU A 277 -14.21 -11.75 -16.83
N LEU A 278 -13.66 -12.97 -16.77
CA LEU A 278 -14.50 -14.17 -16.85
C LEU A 278 -15.34 -14.35 -15.58
N ASP A 279 -16.53 -14.95 -15.71
CA ASP A 279 -17.42 -15.24 -14.57
C ASP A 279 -16.75 -16.13 -13.50
N SER A 280 -15.79 -16.98 -13.90
CA SER A 280 -14.99 -17.79 -12.97
C SER A 280 -14.13 -16.94 -12.00
N GLU A 281 -13.89 -15.68 -12.33
CA GLU A 281 -13.12 -14.72 -11.55
C GLU A 281 -13.99 -13.77 -10.70
N GLN A 282 -15.30 -14.00 -10.64
CA GLN A 282 -16.24 -13.14 -9.90
C GLN A 282 -15.84 -12.93 -8.42
N TRP A 283 -15.12 -13.87 -7.82
CA TRP A 283 -14.68 -13.82 -6.43
C TRP A 283 -13.16 -13.63 -6.29
N SER A 284 -12.53 -13.01 -7.29
CA SER A 284 -11.08 -12.82 -7.33
C SER A 284 -10.62 -11.44 -6.89
N GLY A 285 -11.48 -10.64 -6.21
CA GLY A 285 -11.13 -9.32 -5.67
C GLY A 285 -10.15 -9.34 -4.49
N ASN A 286 -9.29 -10.37 -4.40
CA ASN A 286 -8.22 -10.53 -3.40
C ASN A 286 -6.81 -10.38 -4.01
N ARG A 287 -6.71 -9.95 -5.25
CA ARG A 287 -5.46 -9.62 -5.95
C ARG A 287 -5.67 -8.55 -6.99
N ASP A 288 -4.65 -7.73 -7.25
CA ASP A 288 -4.72 -6.64 -8.22
C ASP A 288 -5.02 -7.16 -9.64
N PHE A 289 -5.95 -6.48 -10.32
CA PHE A 289 -6.18 -6.75 -11.75
C PHE A 289 -5.13 -6.00 -12.56
N ILE A 290 -4.43 -6.71 -13.45
CA ILE A 290 -3.36 -6.17 -14.27
C ILE A 290 -3.60 -6.53 -15.73
N LEU A 291 -3.78 -5.51 -16.57
CA LEU A 291 -3.90 -5.62 -18.01
C LEU A 291 -2.65 -5.07 -18.68
N ARG A 292 -2.02 -5.86 -19.54
CA ARG A 292 -0.84 -5.44 -20.32
C ARG A 292 -1.12 -5.52 -21.80
N TYR A 293 -0.53 -4.58 -22.55
CA TYR A 293 -0.57 -4.60 -24.00
C TYR A 293 0.66 -3.89 -24.58
N ARG A 294 0.97 -4.19 -25.84
CA ARG A 294 1.94 -3.51 -26.66
C ARG A 294 1.28 -2.89 -27.88
N LEU A 295 1.93 -1.89 -28.48
CA LEU A 295 1.49 -1.27 -29.71
C LEU A 295 2.43 -1.63 -30.86
N ALA A 296 1.88 -1.98 -32.04
CA ALA A 296 2.70 -2.36 -33.19
C ALA A 296 3.39 -1.15 -33.82
N GLY A 297 4.69 -1.25 -34.01
CA GLY A 297 5.48 -0.48 -35.00
C GLY A 297 5.84 0.94 -34.67
N GLN A 298 5.42 1.52 -33.57
CA GLN A 298 5.97 2.75 -33.01
C GLN A 298 5.75 2.77 -31.51
N THR A 299 6.83 2.73 -30.77
CA THR A 299 6.91 3.43 -29.51
C THR A 299 6.32 4.82 -29.73
N ILE A 300 5.58 5.35 -28.74
CA ILE A 300 5.19 6.78 -28.79
C ILE A 300 6.47 7.57 -28.63
N SER A 301 7.25 7.60 -29.69
CA SER A 301 8.60 8.16 -29.70
C SER A 301 8.62 9.67 -29.46
N SER A 302 7.49 10.34 -29.60
CA SER A 302 7.24 11.71 -29.14
C SER A 302 5.78 12.03 -29.31
N GLY A 303 4.99 11.76 -28.26
CA GLY A 303 3.58 12.13 -28.23
C GLY A 303 3.41 13.50 -27.60
N LEU A 304 2.99 14.49 -28.38
CA LEU A 304 2.50 15.77 -27.86
C LEU A 304 0.99 15.80 -27.98
N MET A 305 0.30 15.88 -26.85
CA MET A 305 -1.15 16.10 -26.79
C MET A 305 -1.41 17.52 -26.29
N LEU A 306 -2.17 18.29 -27.05
CA LEU A 306 -2.62 19.64 -26.68
C LEU A 306 -4.12 19.65 -26.54
N TYR A 307 -4.59 20.01 -25.36
CA TYR A 307 -6.02 20.27 -25.07
C TYR A 307 -6.30 21.75 -25.12
N ARG A 308 -7.30 22.14 -25.88
CA ARG A 308 -7.85 23.49 -25.91
C ARG A 308 -9.22 23.51 -25.27
N CYS A 309 -9.35 24.30 -24.23
CA CYS A 309 -10.63 24.52 -23.56
C CYS A 309 -11.64 25.21 -24.47
N GLN A 310 -12.91 24.75 -24.45
CA GLN A 310 -14.01 25.28 -25.24
C GLN A 310 -15.08 26.03 -24.42
N ALA A 311 -14.81 26.38 -23.16
CA ALA A 311 -15.82 27.03 -22.33
C ALA A 311 -16.25 28.40 -22.90
N VAL A 312 -17.54 28.69 -22.78
CA VAL A 312 -18.16 29.96 -23.23
C VAL A 312 -17.61 31.16 -22.45
N ASN A 313 -17.18 30.94 -21.21
CA ASN A 313 -16.53 31.99 -20.40
C ASN A 313 -15.01 31.78 -20.43
N ARG A 314 -14.30 32.63 -21.18
CA ARG A 314 -12.86 32.55 -21.43
C ARG A 314 -11.97 32.84 -20.23
N GLU A 315 -12.46 33.48 -19.18
CA GLU A 315 -11.64 33.90 -18.03
C GLU A 315 -11.21 32.75 -17.12
N SER A 316 -11.93 31.59 -17.16
CA SER A 316 -11.61 30.40 -16.37
C SER A 316 -11.16 29.21 -17.22
N CYS A 317 -10.85 29.42 -18.50
CA CYS A 317 -10.61 28.38 -19.49
C CYS A 317 -9.10 28.23 -19.75
N GLU A 318 -8.51 27.22 -19.19
CA GLU A 318 -7.09 26.92 -19.33
C GLU A 318 -6.85 25.82 -20.38
N ASN A 319 -5.78 25.95 -21.17
CA ASN A 319 -5.34 24.92 -22.09
C ASN A 319 -4.20 24.11 -21.46
N PHE A 320 -4.18 22.83 -21.73
CA PHE A 320 -3.21 21.88 -21.15
C PHE A 320 -2.43 21.14 -22.23
N PHE A 321 -1.22 20.69 -21.89
CA PHE A 321 -0.46 19.78 -22.73
C PHE A 321 0.10 18.61 -21.94
N LEU A 322 0.32 17.51 -22.65
CA LEU A 322 1.10 16.37 -22.24
C LEU A 322 2.19 16.16 -23.28
N LEU A 323 3.44 16.15 -22.85
CA LEU A 323 4.59 15.75 -23.61
C LEU A 323 5.10 14.40 -23.10
N MET A 324 5.21 13.42 -23.99
CA MET A 324 5.93 12.17 -23.76
C MET A 324 7.06 12.07 -24.78
N ALA A 325 8.28 11.86 -24.33
CA ALA A 325 9.43 11.70 -25.22
C ALA A 325 10.31 10.55 -24.72
N GLU A 326 10.69 9.67 -25.65
CA GLU A 326 11.58 8.55 -25.34
C GLU A 326 13.04 8.99 -25.35
N PRO A 327 13.84 8.51 -24.40
CA PRO A 327 15.27 8.69 -24.43
C PRO A 327 15.90 7.87 -25.57
N PRO A 328 17.11 8.24 -26.02
CA PRO A 328 17.80 7.48 -27.05
C PRO A 328 18.15 6.07 -26.56
N GLN A 329 18.03 5.08 -27.46
CA GLN A 329 18.55 3.73 -27.20
C GLN A 329 20.07 3.75 -27.15
N ILE A 330 20.68 3.10 -26.19
CA ILE A 330 22.12 3.11 -25.96
C ILE A 330 22.59 1.77 -25.37
N VAL A 331 23.84 1.37 -25.35
CA VAL A 331 25.25 1.72 -25.63
C VAL A 331 26.12 0.52 -25.26
N THR A 332 27.35 0.54 -25.65
CA THR A 332 28.35 -0.49 -25.40
C THR A 332 28.86 -0.52 -23.95
N LEU A 333 29.07 -1.73 -23.43
CA LEU A 333 29.37 -2.06 -22.03
C LEU A 333 30.70 -1.48 -21.48
N ASP A 334 31.56 -0.92 -22.32
CA ASP A 334 32.92 -0.53 -21.94
C ASP A 334 33.02 0.86 -21.29
N GLU A 335 31.95 1.63 -21.31
CA GLU A 335 31.90 2.99 -20.76
C GLU A 335 31.23 3.07 -19.35
N VAL A 336 30.84 1.93 -18.78
CA VAL A 336 30.17 1.90 -17.48
C VAL A 336 31.20 1.81 -16.34
N PRO A 337 31.24 2.78 -15.41
CA PRO A 337 32.17 2.77 -14.28
C PRO A 337 31.93 1.55 -13.36
N PRO A 338 32.90 1.19 -12.48
CA PRO A 338 32.69 0.18 -11.44
C PRO A 338 31.46 0.51 -10.61
N ARG A 339 30.70 -0.52 -10.22
CA ARG A 339 29.40 -0.36 -9.54
C ARG A 339 29.37 -1.10 -8.22
N GLU A 340 28.60 -0.57 -7.31
CA GLU A 340 28.29 -1.19 -6.02
C GLU A 340 26.79 -1.36 -5.86
N TYR A 341 26.37 -2.57 -5.50
CA TYR A 341 24.97 -2.89 -5.24
C TYR A 341 24.76 -3.24 -3.78
N VAL A 342 23.85 -2.55 -3.12
CA VAL A 342 23.41 -2.87 -1.77
C VAL A 342 21.96 -3.35 -1.84
N PHE A 343 21.76 -4.66 -1.71
CA PHE A 343 20.44 -5.26 -1.69
C PHE A 343 19.86 -5.19 -0.28
N VAL A 344 18.64 -4.64 -0.16
CA VAL A 344 17.89 -4.55 1.10
C VAL A 344 16.66 -5.44 0.95
N VAL A 345 16.66 -6.57 1.66
CA VAL A 345 15.68 -7.64 1.45
C VAL A 345 14.80 -7.81 2.68
N ASP A 346 13.52 -7.63 2.49
CA ASP A 346 12.49 -7.87 3.49
C ASP A 346 12.32 -9.37 3.72
N VAL A 347 12.37 -9.78 5.00
CA VAL A 347 12.10 -11.15 5.45
C VAL A 347 11.08 -11.11 6.60
N SER A 348 10.18 -10.11 6.62
CA SER A 348 9.11 -9.97 7.61
C SER A 348 8.01 -11.02 7.46
N GLY A 349 7.03 -11.01 8.37
CA GLY A 349 5.94 -11.98 8.39
C GLY A 349 5.06 -11.95 7.14
N SER A 350 4.79 -10.78 6.57
CA SER A 350 4.02 -10.61 5.33
C SER A 350 4.72 -11.20 4.10
N MET A 351 6.05 -11.25 4.11
CA MET A 351 6.85 -11.86 3.06
C MET A 351 6.81 -13.40 3.07
N ASN A 352 6.28 -14.04 4.12
CA ASN A 352 6.30 -15.50 4.22
C ASN A 352 5.57 -16.18 3.05
N GLY A 353 6.18 -17.26 2.52
CA GLY A 353 5.66 -18.00 1.37
C GLY A 353 6.00 -17.33 0.03
N PHE A 354 4.99 -17.14 -0.80
CA PHE A 354 5.11 -16.62 -2.18
C PHE A 354 6.01 -15.37 -2.33
N PRO A 355 5.85 -14.28 -1.55
CA PRO A 355 6.68 -13.08 -1.74
C PRO A 355 8.17 -13.35 -1.47
N LEU A 356 8.50 -14.08 -0.38
CA LEU A 356 9.88 -14.37 -0.02
C LEU A 356 10.56 -15.34 -0.99
N ASP A 357 9.83 -16.35 -1.46
CA ASP A 357 10.35 -17.29 -2.46
C ASP A 357 10.67 -16.59 -3.77
N THR A 358 9.79 -15.66 -4.18
CA THR A 358 9.99 -14.80 -5.36
C THR A 358 11.16 -13.85 -5.15
N ALA A 359 11.31 -13.23 -3.98
CA ALA A 359 12.45 -12.38 -3.64
C ALA A 359 13.77 -13.17 -3.70
N LYS A 360 13.81 -14.40 -3.18
CA LYS A 360 14.99 -15.26 -3.26
C LYS A 360 15.35 -15.63 -4.70
N LYS A 361 14.34 -15.93 -5.54
CA LYS A 361 14.55 -16.19 -6.97
C LYS A 361 15.08 -14.96 -7.68
N LEU A 362 14.42 -13.80 -7.50
CA LEU A 362 14.82 -12.52 -8.07
C LEU A 362 16.25 -12.16 -7.68
N MET A 363 16.60 -12.33 -6.40
CA MET A 363 17.96 -12.11 -5.92
C MET A 363 18.97 -13.06 -6.58
N GLY A 364 18.59 -14.32 -6.82
CA GLY A 364 19.42 -15.26 -7.59
C GLY A 364 19.71 -14.75 -9.00
N ASP A 365 18.68 -14.26 -9.69
CA ASP A 365 18.80 -13.72 -11.03
C ASP A 365 19.63 -12.43 -11.05
N LEU A 366 19.39 -11.50 -10.11
CA LEU A 366 20.14 -10.23 -9.99
C LEU A 366 21.62 -10.45 -9.66
N VAL A 367 21.91 -11.32 -8.71
CA VAL A 367 23.28 -11.60 -8.26
C VAL A 367 24.10 -12.30 -9.35
N ASN A 368 23.48 -13.17 -10.15
CA ASN A 368 24.17 -13.89 -11.23
C ASN A 368 24.55 -13.03 -12.42
N VAL A 369 23.99 -11.82 -12.58
CA VAL A 369 24.33 -10.88 -13.66
C VAL A 369 25.39 -9.85 -13.25
N LEU A 370 25.82 -9.84 -11.98
CA LEU A 370 26.89 -8.97 -11.51
C LEU A 370 28.21 -9.35 -12.15
N ARG A 371 29.00 -8.34 -12.54
CA ARG A 371 30.33 -8.50 -13.12
C ARG A 371 31.36 -8.73 -12.00
N PRO A 372 32.45 -9.45 -12.27
CA PRO A 372 33.52 -9.62 -11.29
C PRO A 372 34.12 -8.28 -10.77
N SER A 373 34.02 -7.22 -11.57
CA SER A 373 34.43 -5.86 -11.23
C SER A 373 33.44 -5.12 -10.32
N ASP A 374 32.20 -5.59 -10.22
CA ASP A 374 31.19 -5.01 -9.34
C ASP A 374 31.43 -5.45 -7.89
N THR A 375 31.00 -4.64 -6.94
CA THR A 375 30.95 -5.02 -5.53
C THR A 375 29.52 -5.05 -5.06
N PHE A 376 29.24 -5.84 -4.01
CA PHE A 376 27.88 -5.92 -3.49
C PHE A 376 27.83 -6.24 -2.00
N ASN A 377 26.67 -5.95 -1.39
CA ASN A 377 26.31 -6.38 -0.05
C ASN A 377 24.81 -6.72 0.02
N ILE A 378 24.40 -7.43 1.09
CA ILE A 378 23.00 -7.75 1.37
C ILE A 378 22.69 -7.35 2.81
N VAL A 379 21.61 -6.62 3.01
CA VAL A 379 21.01 -6.31 4.31
C VAL A 379 19.64 -6.99 4.31
N VAL A 380 19.41 -7.95 5.19
CA VAL A 380 18.07 -8.52 5.41
C VAL A 380 17.44 -7.88 6.63
N PHE A 381 16.11 -7.67 6.62
CA PHE A 381 15.43 -7.02 7.73
C PHE A 381 14.05 -7.61 8.02
N ALA A 382 13.65 -7.55 9.29
CA ALA A 382 12.34 -7.81 9.85
C ALA A 382 12.18 -6.95 11.12
N ASP A 383 12.08 -7.50 12.33
CA ASP A 383 12.15 -6.75 13.61
C ASP A 383 13.51 -6.07 13.86
N GLY A 384 14.53 -6.50 13.16
CA GLY A 384 15.89 -5.97 13.15
C GLY A 384 16.51 -6.15 11.78
N PHE A 385 17.82 -5.99 11.68
CA PHE A 385 18.54 -6.24 10.44
C PHE A 385 19.78 -7.11 10.65
N GLU A 386 20.18 -7.81 9.60
CA GLU A 386 21.44 -8.57 9.53
C GLU A 386 22.14 -8.25 8.21
N THR A 387 23.46 -8.08 8.25
CA THR A 387 24.26 -7.72 7.07
C THR A 387 25.12 -8.91 6.65
N PHE A 388 25.13 -9.23 5.36
CA PHE A 388 25.95 -10.31 4.80
C PHE A 388 27.45 -10.11 5.06
N SER A 389 27.93 -8.86 4.97
CA SER A 389 29.31 -8.50 5.24
C SER A 389 29.40 -7.09 5.88
N PRO A 390 30.38 -6.77 6.71
CA PRO A 390 30.59 -5.42 7.24
C PRO A 390 30.80 -4.37 6.14
N VAL A 391 31.42 -4.74 5.04
CA VAL A 391 31.69 -3.93 3.85
C VAL A 391 31.27 -4.67 2.59
N SER A 392 31.05 -3.95 1.48
CA SER A 392 30.75 -4.59 0.19
C SER A 392 31.94 -5.43 -0.31
N VAL A 393 31.62 -6.57 -0.87
CA VAL A 393 32.58 -7.56 -1.36
C VAL A 393 32.54 -7.68 -2.89
N PRO A 394 33.65 -8.03 -3.56
CA PRO A 394 33.65 -8.26 -5.01
C PRO A 394 32.67 -9.36 -5.42
N ALA A 395 32.01 -9.21 -6.58
CA ALA A 395 31.02 -10.13 -7.11
C ALA A 395 31.68 -11.39 -7.73
N THR A 396 32.57 -12.02 -7.00
CA THR A 396 33.21 -13.29 -7.39
C THR A 396 32.29 -14.48 -7.14
N ARG A 397 32.41 -15.55 -7.92
CA ARG A 397 31.59 -16.75 -7.75
C ARG A 397 31.54 -17.29 -6.31
N PRO A 398 32.66 -17.37 -5.55
CA PRO A 398 32.60 -17.78 -4.15
C PRO A 398 31.75 -16.85 -3.27
N ASN A 399 31.85 -15.52 -3.46
CA ASN A 399 31.09 -14.53 -2.70
C ASN A 399 29.62 -14.60 -3.07
N LEU A 400 29.27 -14.71 -4.37
CA LEU A 400 27.88 -14.86 -4.84
C LEU A 400 27.23 -16.12 -4.25
N THR A 401 27.92 -17.27 -4.31
CA THR A 401 27.42 -18.53 -3.71
C THR A 401 27.20 -18.39 -2.20
N ARG A 402 28.11 -17.71 -1.48
CA ARG A 402 27.99 -17.46 -0.04
C ARG A 402 26.80 -16.56 0.27
N ALA A 403 26.56 -15.52 -0.55
CA ALA A 403 25.44 -14.59 -0.40
C ALA A 403 24.09 -15.28 -0.63
N LEU A 404 23.95 -16.07 -1.70
CA LEU A 404 22.73 -16.83 -1.95
C LEU A 404 22.44 -17.85 -0.84
N ARG A 405 23.46 -18.48 -0.27
CA ARG A 405 23.32 -19.36 0.89
C ARG A 405 22.92 -18.58 2.15
N PHE A 406 23.44 -17.37 2.35
CA PHE A 406 23.03 -16.49 3.44
C PHE A 406 21.54 -16.17 3.36
N LEU A 407 21.06 -15.76 2.18
CA LEU A 407 19.65 -15.44 1.95
C LEU A 407 18.76 -16.70 2.02
N GLY A 408 19.21 -17.81 1.47
CA GLY A 408 18.46 -19.08 1.46
C GLY A 408 18.13 -19.65 2.85
N ARG A 409 18.84 -19.21 3.91
CA ARG A 409 18.59 -19.60 5.31
C ARG A 409 17.56 -18.71 6.01
N LYS A 410 17.02 -17.70 5.34
CA LYS A 410 16.04 -16.78 5.93
C LYS A 410 14.64 -17.32 5.71
N ASP A 411 13.87 -17.34 6.77
CA ASP A 411 12.45 -17.66 6.78
C ASP A 411 11.67 -16.36 7.11
N GLY A 412 10.46 -16.23 6.58
CA GLY A 412 9.62 -15.06 6.82
C GLY A 412 9.10 -15.02 8.26
N GLY A 413 9.21 -13.86 8.91
CA GLY A 413 8.69 -13.67 10.26
C GLY A 413 9.10 -12.35 10.89
N GLY A 414 8.35 -11.92 11.92
CA GLY A 414 8.57 -10.66 12.62
C GLY A 414 7.95 -9.45 11.93
N GLY A 415 8.18 -8.25 12.49
CA GLY A 415 7.73 -6.97 11.96
C GLY A 415 8.57 -6.47 10.79
N THR A 416 8.38 -5.18 10.38
CA THR A 416 9.01 -4.60 9.18
C THR A 416 9.68 -3.27 9.51
N ARG A 417 10.93 -3.30 9.98
CA ARG A 417 11.72 -2.10 10.32
C ARG A 417 12.56 -1.62 9.14
N LEU A 418 11.90 -1.16 8.10
CA LEU A 418 12.53 -0.73 6.84
C LEU A 418 13.53 0.42 7.05
N GLN A 419 13.16 1.46 7.81
CA GLN A 419 14.03 2.62 8.00
C GLN A 419 15.39 2.21 8.58
N ALA A 420 15.43 1.39 9.62
CA ALA A 420 16.67 0.91 10.22
C ALA A 420 17.55 0.11 9.24
N ALA A 421 16.93 -0.65 8.35
CA ALA A 421 17.63 -1.37 7.28
C ALA A 421 18.23 -0.42 6.24
N LEU A 422 17.52 0.64 5.86
CA LEU A 422 18.02 1.68 4.95
C LEU A 422 19.15 2.47 5.58
N GLU A 423 19.03 2.85 6.85
CA GLU A 423 20.12 3.49 7.62
C GLU A 423 21.39 2.62 7.61
N ARG A 424 21.23 1.31 7.81
CA ARG A 424 22.35 0.38 7.72
C ARG A 424 22.92 0.28 6.31
N ALA A 425 22.08 0.24 5.27
CA ALA A 425 22.52 0.15 3.87
C ALA A 425 23.32 1.40 3.44
N VAL A 426 22.86 2.58 3.83
CA VAL A 426 23.56 3.85 3.57
C VAL A 426 24.89 3.94 4.35
N ALA A 427 24.92 3.44 5.58
CA ALA A 427 26.12 3.45 6.44
C ALA A 427 27.20 2.44 6.01
N ILE A 428 26.97 1.57 5.03
CA ILE A 428 28.02 0.70 4.47
C ILE A 428 29.10 1.60 3.85
N PRO A 429 30.40 1.41 4.21
CA PRO A 429 31.48 2.23 3.66
C PRO A 429 31.49 2.22 2.13
N ARG A 430 31.55 3.42 1.53
CA ARG A 430 31.54 3.61 0.08
C ARG A 430 32.96 3.79 -0.45
N GLN A 431 33.24 3.17 -1.61
CA GLN A 431 34.47 3.42 -2.33
C GLN A 431 34.31 4.69 -3.18
N PRO A 432 35.31 5.57 -3.22
CA PRO A 432 35.32 6.72 -4.12
C PRO A 432 35.20 6.29 -5.60
N SER A 433 34.51 7.07 -6.41
CA SER A 433 34.34 6.85 -7.86
C SER A 433 33.57 5.58 -8.27
N VAL A 434 32.84 4.93 -7.35
CA VAL A 434 31.98 3.79 -7.64
C VAL A 434 30.53 4.25 -7.61
N SER A 435 29.77 3.97 -8.67
CA SER A 435 28.33 4.21 -8.72
C SER A 435 27.61 3.24 -7.76
N ARG A 436 26.93 3.75 -6.73
CA ARG A 436 26.17 2.95 -5.77
C ARG A 436 24.70 2.86 -6.17
N SER A 437 24.17 1.66 -6.21
CA SER A 437 22.75 1.39 -6.36
C SER A 437 22.23 0.64 -5.14
N ILE A 438 21.20 1.16 -4.49
CA ILE A 438 20.46 0.48 -3.43
C ILE A 438 19.22 -0.15 -4.06
N VAL A 439 19.02 -1.45 -3.83
CA VAL A 439 17.94 -2.24 -4.40
C VAL A 439 17.10 -2.80 -3.25
N LEU A 440 15.91 -2.26 -3.04
CA LEU A 440 14.96 -2.72 -2.03
C LEU A 440 14.04 -3.80 -2.60
N LEU A 441 13.83 -4.89 -1.86
CA LEU A 441 12.87 -5.95 -2.15
C LEU A 441 11.94 -6.11 -0.95
N THR A 442 10.64 -5.81 -1.09
CA THR A 442 9.62 -5.86 -0.02
C THR A 442 8.23 -5.99 -0.62
N ASP A 443 7.22 -6.44 0.13
CA ASP A 443 5.81 -6.30 -0.23
C ASP A 443 5.27 -4.90 0.15
N GLY A 444 6.03 -4.16 0.98
CA GLY A 444 5.74 -2.77 1.34
C GLY A 444 4.70 -2.60 2.44
N TYR A 445 4.39 -3.61 3.24
CA TYR A 445 3.42 -3.50 4.32
C TYR A 445 4.00 -2.80 5.55
N ILE A 446 4.26 -1.49 5.42
CA ILE A 446 4.74 -0.62 6.50
C ILE A 446 3.81 0.58 6.70
N GLU A 447 3.90 1.22 7.85
CA GLU A 447 3.09 2.40 8.21
C GLU A 447 3.77 3.73 7.88
N ALA A 448 5.05 3.85 8.19
CA ALA A 448 5.81 5.11 8.19
C ALA A 448 6.44 5.44 6.83
N GLU A 449 5.64 5.46 5.74
CA GLU A 449 6.18 5.67 4.40
C GLU A 449 6.77 7.06 4.19
N ALA A 450 6.17 8.10 4.75
CA ALA A 450 6.64 9.48 4.57
C ALA A 450 8.03 9.71 5.16
N GLU A 451 8.30 9.14 6.33
CA GLU A 451 9.59 9.18 6.99
C GLU A 451 10.66 8.45 6.17
N VAL A 452 10.29 7.33 5.53
CA VAL A 452 11.16 6.59 4.62
C VAL A 452 11.49 7.42 3.38
N PHE A 453 10.48 8.10 2.78
CA PHE A 453 10.71 8.98 1.62
C PHE A 453 11.64 10.15 1.97
N ASP A 454 11.43 10.78 3.12
CA ASP A 454 12.30 11.87 3.60
C ASP A 454 13.72 11.38 3.87
N TYR A 455 13.86 10.22 4.47
CA TYR A 455 15.17 9.62 4.71
C TYR A 455 15.90 9.34 3.38
N VAL A 456 15.24 8.67 2.44
CA VAL A 456 15.82 8.35 1.12
C VAL A 456 16.22 9.63 0.41
N ARG A 457 15.35 10.63 0.32
CA ARG A 457 15.62 11.91 -0.36
C ARG A 457 16.83 12.65 0.22
N ASN A 458 16.97 12.65 1.56
CA ASN A 458 17.94 13.48 2.26
C ASN A 458 19.28 12.78 2.50
N GLN A 459 19.31 11.44 2.60
CA GLN A 459 20.48 10.67 3.03
C GLN A 459 21.12 9.82 1.93
N LEU A 460 20.40 9.61 0.82
CA LEU A 460 20.90 8.74 -0.25
C LEU A 460 22.13 9.32 -1.00
N GLY A 461 22.27 10.64 -0.99
CA GLY A 461 23.34 11.35 -1.72
C GLY A 461 23.16 11.20 -3.24
N ASP A 462 24.23 10.74 -3.90
CA ASP A 462 24.29 10.46 -5.33
C ASP A 462 24.09 8.96 -5.68
N ALA A 463 23.57 8.15 -4.76
CA ALA A 463 23.20 6.77 -5.04
C ALA A 463 21.84 6.70 -5.75
N ASN A 464 21.69 5.71 -6.63
CA ASN A 464 20.40 5.39 -7.25
C ASN A 464 19.61 4.44 -6.36
N PHE A 465 18.28 4.56 -6.33
CA PHE A 465 17.44 3.70 -5.55
C PHE A 465 16.40 2.98 -6.40
N PHE A 466 16.44 1.66 -6.41
CA PHE A 466 15.49 0.81 -7.11
C PHE A 466 14.66 0.06 -6.09
N ALA A 467 13.34 -0.03 -6.31
CA ALA A 467 12.44 -0.70 -5.38
C ALA A 467 11.63 -1.78 -6.09
N PHE A 468 11.71 -3.01 -5.58
CA PHE A 468 10.88 -4.13 -5.99
C PHE A 468 9.76 -4.34 -4.99
N GLY A 469 8.52 -4.20 -5.46
CA GLY A 469 7.34 -4.61 -4.74
C GLY A 469 6.97 -6.04 -5.15
N ILE A 470 6.97 -6.97 -4.21
CA ILE A 470 6.78 -8.40 -4.49
C ILE A 470 5.57 -8.92 -3.73
N GLY A 471 4.59 -9.46 -4.44
CA GLY A 471 3.38 -10.01 -3.83
C GLY A 471 2.14 -9.80 -4.69
N SER A 472 1.07 -10.53 -4.42
CA SER A 472 -0.21 -10.41 -5.14
C SER A 472 -0.94 -9.07 -4.91
N SER A 473 -0.56 -8.34 -3.84
CA SER A 473 -1.07 -7.01 -3.51
C SER A 473 0.05 -6.17 -2.88
N VAL A 474 0.79 -5.48 -3.73
CA VAL A 474 1.95 -4.68 -3.33
C VAL A 474 1.52 -3.30 -2.84
N ASN A 475 2.16 -2.78 -1.80
CA ASN A 475 2.04 -1.37 -1.45
C ASN A 475 2.72 -0.49 -2.51
N ARG A 476 2.02 -0.25 -3.63
CA ARG A 476 2.54 0.55 -4.75
C ARG A 476 2.96 1.95 -4.33
N PHE A 477 2.24 2.56 -3.39
CA PHE A 477 2.58 3.90 -2.88
C PHE A 477 3.98 3.94 -2.27
N LEU A 478 4.31 2.97 -1.41
CA LEU A 478 5.66 2.88 -0.86
C LEU A 478 6.70 2.66 -1.96
N ILE A 479 6.48 1.66 -2.82
CA ILE A 479 7.46 1.25 -3.83
C ILE A 479 7.72 2.39 -4.84
N GLU A 480 6.66 3.01 -5.35
CA GLU A 480 6.76 4.16 -6.26
C GLU A 480 7.35 5.39 -5.56
N GLY A 481 6.96 5.64 -4.31
CA GLY A 481 7.43 6.78 -3.52
C GLY A 481 8.92 6.70 -3.19
N VAL A 482 9.42 5.55 -2.72
CA VAL A 482 10.87 5.37 -2.46
C VAL A 482 11.69 5.42 -3.73
N ALA A 483 11.22 4.80 -4.82
CA ALA A 483 11.90 4.86 -6.10
C ALA A 483 12.00 6.31 -6.58
N ARG A 484 10.89 7.06 -6.53
CA ARG A 484 10.85 8.48 -6.91
C ARG A 484 11.72 9.37 -6.00
N ALA A 485 11.64 9.19 -4.67
CA ALA A 485 12.46 9.91 -3.72
C ALA A 485 13.97 9.67 -3.95
N GLY A 486 14.33 8.47 -4.41
CA GLY A 486 15.69 8.03 -4.70
C GLY A 486 16.12 8.17 -6.15
N LEU A 487 15.37 8.89 -6.98
CA LEU A 487 15.66 9.15 -8.39
C LEU A 487 15.83 7.87 -9.25
N GLY A 488 15.17 6.78 -8.86
CA GLY A 488 15.21 5.48 -9.52
C GLY A 488 13.86 5.02 -10.02
N GLU A 489 13.71 3.69 -10.19
CA GLU A 489 12.53 3.08 -10.78
C GLU A 489 11.88 2.04 -9.86
N PRO A 490 10.55 1.97 -9.83
CA PRO A 490 9.81 0.90 -9.18
C PRO A 490 9.68 -0.31 -10.10
N PHE A 491 9.75 -1.51 -9.51
CA PHE A 491 9.48 -2.78 -10.17
C PHE A 491 8.41 -3.52 -9.37
N ILE A 492 7.34 -3.93 -10.02
CA ILE A 492 6.26 -4.68 -9.38
C ILE A 492 6.30 -6.10 -9.93
N VAL A 493 6.31 -7.09 -9.03
CA VAL A 493 6.37 -8.52 -9.32
C VAL A 493 5.21 -9.18 -8.58
N THR A 494 4.16 -9.50 -9.31
CA THR A 494 2.92 -10.05 -8.75
C THR A 494 2.82 -11.57 -8.87
N ASP A 495 3.65 -12.16 -9.73
CA ASP A 495 3.74 -13.60 -9.96
C ASP A 495 5.20 -14.07 -10.02
N PRO A 496 5.55 -15.28 -9.50
CA PRO A 496 6.92 -15.80 -9.52
C PRO A 496 7.54 -15.92 -10.92
N SER A 497 6.72 -16.09 -11.96
CA SER A 497 7.18 -16.17 -13.35
C SER A 497 7.77 -14.85 -13.85
N GLU A 498 7.34 -13.71 -13.29
CA GLU A 498 7.78 -12.37 -13.66
C GLU A 498 9.16 -12.01 -13.08
N ALA A 499 9.64 -12.74 -12.07
CA ALA A 499 10.89 -12.40 -11.37
C ALA A 499 12.10 -12.29 -12.31
N THR A 500 12.24 -13.22 -13.26
CA THR A 500 13.34 -13.23 -14.23
C THR A 500 13.25 -12.06 -15.22
N GLU A 501 12.03 -11.70 -15.64
CA GLU A 501 11.81 -10.53 -16.50
C GLU A 501 12.10 -9.24 -15.75
N ALA A 502 11.62 -9.09 -14.52
CA ALA A 502 11.89 -7.93 -13.67
C ALA A 502 13.39 -7.76 -13.37
N ALA A 503 14.13 -8.85 -13.14
CA ALA A 503 15.58 -8.82 -13.02
C ALA A 503 16.25 -8.35 -14.32
N GLY A 504 15.76 -8.83 -15.48
CA GLY A 504 16.23 -8.41 -16.80
C GLY A 504 15.97 -6.92 -17.05
N ARG A 505 14.82 -6.39 -16.62
CA ARG A 505 14.49 -4.96 -16.70
C ARG A 505 15.46 -4.13 -15.84
N LEU A 506 15.66 -4.46 -14.58
CA LEU A 506 16.65 -3.77 -13.75
C LEU A 506 18.03 -3.78 -14.40
N ARG A 507 18.44 -4.94 -14.94
CA ARG A 507 19.73 -5.04 -15.63
C ARG A 507 19.83 -4.03 -16.78
N ARG A 508 18.80 -3.91 -17.64
CA ARG A 508 18.80 -2.91 -18.73
C ARG A 508 18.96 -1.49 -18.20
N TYR A 509 18.29 -1.17 -17.09
CA TYR A 509 18.45 0.13 -16.44
C TYR A 509 19.88 0.38 -15.98
N ILE A 510 20.45 -0.54 -15.23
CA ILE A 510 21.79 -0.36 -14.64
C ILE A 510 22.94 -0.58 -15.63
N ASP A 511 22.71 -1.27 -16.74
CA ASP A 511 23.69 -1.46 -17.81
C ASP A 511 23.65 -0.36 -18.87
N ALA A 512 22.55 0.43 -18.93
CA ALA A 512 22.39 1.52 -19.89
C ALA A 512 22.73 2.87 -19.25
N PRO A 513 23.33 3.81 -20.02
CA PRO A 513 23.58 5.14 -19.52
C PRO A 513 22.26 5.88 -19.26
N VAL A 514 22.28 6.60 -18.19
CA VAL A 514 21.22 7.48 -17.72
C VAL A 514 21.27 8.78 -18.55
N LEU A 515 20.11 9.29 -18.95
CA LEU A 515 20.03 10.67 -19.37
C LEU A 515 19.89 11.53 -18.11
N THR A 516 20.92 12.32 -17.82
CA THR A 516 21.00 13.14 -16.60
C THR A 516 20.95 14.63 -16.93
N GLY A 517 20.50 15.45 -15.96
CA GLY A 517 20.43 16.90 -16.15
C GLY A 517 19.50 17.30 -17.30
N ILE A 518 18.32 16.69 -17.34
CA ILE A 518 17.34 16.91 -18.41
C ILE A 518 16.79 18.31 -18.36
N ASP A 519 16.86 19.03 -19.49
CA ASP A 519 16.27 20.35 -19.70
C ASP A 519 15.26 20.30 -20.85
N VAL A 520 14.07 20.89 -20.63
CA VAL A 520 13.01 20.98 -21.62
C VAL A 520 12.71 22.45 -21.91
N ARG A 521 12.88 22.89 -23.16
CA ARG A 521 12.66 24.26 -23.62
C ARG A 521 11.50 24.34 -24.60
N PHE A 522 10.66 25.33 -24.39
CA PHE A 522 9.50 25.59 -25.23
C PHE A 522 9.83 26.80 -26.16
N LEU A 523 9.98 26.51 -27.44
CA LEU A 523 10.32 27.53 -28.45
C LEU A 523 9.09 27.86 -29.29
N GLY A 524 8.50 29.04 -29.08
CA GLY A 524 7.30 29.50 -29.80
C GLY A 524 5.97 28.97 -29.25
N LEU A 525 5.98 28.15 -28.21
CA LEU A 525 4.81 27.80 -27.41
C LEU A 525 4.88 28.55 -26.07
N ASP A 526 3.90 29.38 -25.76
CA ASP A 526 3.80 30.06 -24.45
C ASP A 526 3.33 29.07 -23.37
N ALA A 527 4.27 28.22 -22.92
CA ALA A 527 4.06 27.21 -21.89
C ALA A 527 4.30 27.79 -20.49
N TYR A 528 3.45 27.40 -19.55
CA TYR A 528 3.57 27.78 -18.13
C TYR A 528 3.04 26.68 -17.22
N ASP A 529 3.29 26.78 -15.92
CA ASP A 529 2.93 25.76 -14.92
C ASP A 529 3.31 24.35 -15.37
N VAL A 530 4.57 24.19 -15.77
CA VAL A 530 5.14 22.92 -16.25
C VAL A 530 5.43 22.01 -15.05
N GLU A 531 4.97 20.77 -15.12
CA GLU A 531 5.14 19.73 -14.09
C GLU A 531 5.63 18.40 -14.69
N PRO A 532 6.57 17.71 -14.00
CA PRO A 532 7.26 18.11 -12.78
C PRO A 532 8.23 19.28 -13.04
N LYS A 533 8.49 20.10 -12.03
CA LYS A 533 9.46 21.22 -12.13
C LYS A 533 10.88 20.76 -12.36
N LYS A 534 11.23 19.58 -11.82
CA LYS A 534 12.49 18.87 -12.09
C LYS A 534 12.14 17.56 -12.78
N ILE A 535 12.67 17.38 -13.95
CA ILE A 535 12.55 16.12 -14.67
C ILE A 535 13.59 15.17 -14.07
N PRO A 536 13.18 14.00 -13.53
CA PRO A 536 14.12 13.04 -12.96
C PRO A 536 15.05 12.50 -14.04
N ASP A 537 16.24 12.04 -13.64
CA ASP A 537 17.14 11.32 -14.54
C ASP A 537 16.43 10.10 -15.11
N LEU A 538 16.68 9.81 -16.39
CA LEU A 538 16.05 8.70 -17.08
C LEU A 538 17.00 7.55 -17.29
N PHE A 539 16.47 6.39 -16.99
CA PHE A 539 17.06 5.11 -17.34
C PHE A 539 16.41 4.60 -18.64
N ALA A 540 17.10 3.74 -19.37
CA ALA A 540 16.64 3.24 -20.68
C ALA A 540 15.16 2.78 -20.68
N SER A 541 14.50 2.98 -21.81
CA SER A 541 13.16 2.46 -22.11
C SER A 541 11.98 3.09 -21.35
N ARG A 542 12.17 4.24 -20.70
CA ARG A 542 11.06 4.97 -20.09
C ARG A 542 10.94 6.39 -20.66
N PRO A 543 9.75 6.82 -21.12
CA PRO A 543 9.58 8.16 -21.67
C PRO A 543 9.68 9.24 -20.59
N ILE A 544 10.17 10.41 -20.98
CA ILE A 544 9.96 11.66 -20.25
C ILE A 544 8.47 11.99 -20.34
N VAL A 545 7.85 12.28 -19.20
CA VAL A 545 6.46 12.73 -19.12
C VAL A 545 6.43 14.12 -18.50
N VAL A 546 5.94 15.10 -19.26
CA VAL A 546 5.83 16.49 -18.82
C VAL A 546 4.44 16.99 -19.10
N PHE A 547 3.77 17.51 -18.07
CA PHE A 547 2.51 18.22 -18.18
C PHE A 547 2.73 19.72 -18.10
N GLY A 548 1.82 20.49 -18.63
CA GLY A 548 1.81 21.92 -18.42
C GLY A 548 0.58 22.58 -19.02
N LYS A 549 0.54 23.90 -18.86
CA LYS A 549 -0.47 24.75 -19.45
C LYS A 549 0.15 25.58 -20.59
N TRP A 550 -0.69 26.06 -21.49
CA TRP A 550 -0.23 26.89 -22.59
C TRP A 550 -1.23 27.97 -22.98
N ARG A 551 -0.74 29.04 -23.59
CA ARG A 551 -1.52 30.18 -24.06
C ARG A 551 -1.30 30.46 -25.53
N GLY A 552 -2.20 31.26 -26.12
CA GLY A 552 -2.04 31.74 -27.49
C GLY A 552 -2.28 30.68 -28.56
N SER A 553 -1.47 30.72 -29.62
CA SER A 553 -1.52 29.81 -30.76
C SER A 553 -0.57 28.61 -30.54
N ALA A 554 -0.99 27.41 -30.97
CA ALA A 554 -0.10 26.25 -31.01
C ALA A 554 0.89 26.44 -32.16
N GLY A 555 2.18 26.45 -31.87
CA GLY A 555 3.26 26.60 -32.85
C GLY A 555 4.63 26.52 -32.23
N GLY A 556 5.67 26.37 -33.06
CA GLY A 556 7.05 26.27 -32.61
C GLY A 556 7.54 24.84 -32.40
N SER A 557 8.40 24.62 -31.41
CA SER A 557 8.96 23.31 -31.06
C SER A 557 9.25 23.19 -29.58
N ILE A 558 9.35 21.94 -29.10
CA ILE A 558 9.80 21.61 -27.75
C ILE A 558 11.15 20.93 -27.89
N GLU A 559 12.20 21.52 -27.30
CA GLU A 559 13.54 20.95 -27.29
C GLU A 559 13.79 20.21 -25.97
N ILE A 560 14.33 19.00 -26.05
CA ILE A 560 14.74 18.20 -24.90
C ILE A 560 16.24 17.98 -25.02
N SER A 561 16.98 18.30 -23.97
CA SER A 561 18.41 18.06 -23.88
C SER A 561 18.80 17.42 -22.55
N GLY A 562 19.97 16.77 -22.52
CA GLY A 562 20.52 16.13 -21.32
C GLY A 562 21.88 15.50 -21.61
N ASN A 563 22.55 14.98 -20.57
CA ASN A 563 23.84 14.32 -20.67
C ASN A 563 23.72 12.81 -20.70
N THR A 564 24.38 12.16 -21.63
CA THR A 564 24.56 10.69 -21.69
C THR A 564 26.03 10.35 -21.49
N GLY A 565 26.38 9.09 -21.32
CA GLY A 565 27.80 8.62 -21.30
C GLY A 565 28.62 8.98 -22.52
N ARG A 566 28.00 9.36 -23.65
CA ARG A 566 28.63 9.82 -24.89
C ARG A 566 28.65 11.33 -25.06
N GLY A 567 28.11 12.09 -24.13
CA GLY A 567 28.04 13.55 -24.22
C GLY A 567 26.59 14.08 -24.30
N LEU A 568 26.45 15.29 -24.83
CA LEU A 568 25.18 15.99 -24.90
C LEU A 568 24.20 15.30 -25.87
N PHE A 569 23.00 14.99 -25.39
CA PHE A 569 21.87 14.58 -26.19
C PHE A 569 20.92 15.77 -26.42
N GLN A 570 20.37 15.90 -27.61
CA GLN A 570 19.36 16.91 -27.94
C GLN A 570 18.40 16.38 -29.00
N THR A 571 17.08 16.62 -28.77
CA THR A 571 16.02 16.32 -29.74
C THR A 571 14.99 17.45 -29.76
N SER A 572 14.21 17.58 -30.85
CA SER A 572 13.23 18.64 -31.04
C SER A 572 11.89 18.06 -31.54
N ILE A 573 10.79 18.43 -30.93
CA ILE A 573 9.44 17.98 -31.22
C ILE A 573 8.65 19.17 -31.79
N PRO A 574 8.15 19.11 -33.03
CA PRO A 574 7.37 20.21 -33.61
C PRO A 574 5.99 20.33 -32.97
N VAL A 575 5.58 21.56 -32.68
CA VAL A 575 4.23 21.90 -32.22
C VAL A 575 3.44 22.43 -33.40
N THR A 576 2.31 21.77 -33.71
CA THR A 576 1.48 22.16 -34.85
C THR A 576 0.01 22.33 -34.42
N PRO A 577 -0.80 23.15 -35.12
CA PRO A 577 -2.23 23.25 -34.84
C PRO A 577 -3.01 21.94 -34.89
N GLN A 578 -2.50 20.95 -35.66
CA GLN A 578 -3.11 19.61 -35.79
C GLN A 578 -2.96 18.76 -34.52
N THR A 579 -2.01 19.09 -33.65
CA THR A 579 -1.85 18.40 -32.35
C THR A 579 -2.87 18.85 -31.30
N VAL A 580 -3.69 19.88 -31.61
CA VAL A 580 -4.72 20.39 -30.68
C VAL A 580 -6.00 19.57 -30.79
N ASP A 581 -6.44 19.01 -29.68
CA ASP A 581 -7.72 18.28 -29.61
C ASP A 581 -8.54 18.73 -28.39
N THR A 582 -9.84 18.83 -28.59
CA THR A 582 -10.79 19.20 -27.54
C THR A 582 -11.28 18.02 -26.71
N ARG A 583 -11.00 16.79 -27.16
CA ARG A 583 -11.38 15.55 -26.50
C ARG A 583 -10.45 15.21 -25.31
N HIS A 584 -9.26 15.78 -25.25
CA HIS A 584 -8.28 15.51 -24.20
C HIS A 584 -8.54 16.28 -22.89
N SER A 585 -9.80 16.44 -22.49
CA SER A 585 -10.18 17.17 -21.26
C SER A 585 -9.61 16.57 -19.98
N ALA A 586 -9.29 15.26 -19.99
CA ALA A 586 -8.63 14.57 -18.88
C ALA A 586 -7.26 15.19 -18.51
N LEU A 587 -6.59 15.87 -19.46
CA LEU A 587 -5.27 16.47 -19.22
C LEU A 587 -5.30 17.51 -18.09
N ARG A 588 -6.44 18.21 -17.88
CA ARG A 588 -6.60 19.15 -16.76
C ARG A 588 -6.49 18.45 -15.40
N HIS A 589 -7.10 17.26 -15.27
CA HIS A 589 -7.09 16.49 -14.04
C HIS A 589 -5.71 15.85 -13.82
N LEU A 590 -5.09 15.35 -14.90
CA LEU A 590 -3.76 14.74 -14.85
C LEU A 590 -2.68 15.76 -14.49
N TRP A 591 -2.72 16.97 -15.08
CA TRP A 591 -1.81 18.06 -14.71
C TRP A 591 -1.97 18.40 -13.21
N ALA A 592 -3.21 18.65 -12.75
CA ALA A 592 -3.47 19.01 -11.37
C ALA A 592 -3.07 17.88 -10.41
N ARG A 593 -3.30 16.61 -10.79
CA ARG A 593 -2.88 15.45 -10.01
C ARG A 593 -1.36 15.35 -9.90
N THR A 594 -0.64 15.61 -10.99
CA THR A 594 0.84 15.64 -10.99
C THR A 594 1.34 16.73 -10.05
N ARG A 595 0.78 17.94 -10.11
CA ARG A 595 1.11 19.04 -9.20
C ARG A 595 0.82 18.70 -7.74
N ILE A 596 -0.33 18.08 -7.45
CA ILE A 596 -0.68 17.63 -6.12
C ILE A 596 0.31 16.56 -5.63
N ALA A 597 0.72 15.61 -6.48
CA ALA A 597 1.68 14.59 -6.11
C ALA A 597 3.05 15.19 -5.69
N GLU A 598 3.52 16.20 -6.42
CA GLU A 598 4.77 16.91 -6.06
C GLU A 598 4.64 17.66 -4.72
N LEU A 599 3.44 18.21 -4.44
CA LEU A 599 3.22 18.98 -3.22
C LEU A 599 2.95 18.11 -1.98
N SER A 600 2.34 16.94 -2.13
CA SER A 600 1.83 16.17 -1.00
C SER A 600 2.30 14.72 -0.93
N ASP A 601 2.19 13.95 -2.02
CA ASP A 601 2.24 12.50 -1.95
C ASP A 601 3.63 11.98 -1.57
N PHE A 602 4.64 12.64 -2.13
CA PHE A 602 6.05 12.31 -1.92
C PHE A 602 6.81 13.50 -1.32
N GLY A 603 6.06 14.47 -0.78
CA GLY A 603 6.56 15.67 -0.11
C GLY A 603 6.96 15.42 1.34
N PRO A 604 7.35 16.48 2.09
CA PRO A 604 7.65 16.38 3.51
C PRO A 604 6.49 15.81 4.34
N ALA A 605 6.80 15.07 5.40
CA ALA A 605 5.81 14.46 6.29
C ALA A 605 4.85 15.50 6.92
N ALA A 606 5.33 16.72 7.18
CA ALA A 606 4.53 17.84 7.69
C ALA A 606 4.57 19.04 6.71
N PRO A 607 3.60 19.17 5.81
CA PRO A 607 3.51 20.31 4.91
C PRO A 607 3.14 21.59 5.66
N ASP A 608 3.71 22.73 5.23
CA ASP A 608 3.36 24.05 5.75
C ASP A 608 1.95 24.51 5.32
N ARG A 609 1.46 25.60 5.93
CA ARG A 609 0.11 26.12 5.67
C ARG A 609 -0.10 26.56 4.23
N GLU A 610 0.91 27.11 3.58
CA GLU A 610 0.84 27.59 2.20
C GLU A 610 0.65 26.43 1.24
N ARG A 611 1.40 25.35 1.42
CA ARG A 611 1.29 24.12 0.63
C ARG A 611 -0.07 23.44 0.82
N VAL A 612 -0.56 23.37 2.07
CA VAL A 612 -1.92 22.85 2.35
C VAL A 612 -2.97 23.68 1.61
N ALA A 613 -2.86 25.02 1.64
CA ALA A 613 -3.79 25.91 0.94
C ALA A 613 -3.74 25.70 -0.59
N GLU A 614 -2.52 25.54 -1.16
CA GLU A 614 -2.34 25.28 -2.59
C GLU A 614 -2.98 23.93 -3.00
N ILE A 615 -2.72 22.84 -2.26
CA ILE A 615 -3.32 21.53 -2.54
C ILE A 615 -4.85 21.59 -2.45
N THR A 616 -5.38 22.27 -1.43
CA THR A 616 -6.82 22.45 -1.24
C THR A 616 -7.44 23.23 -2.41
N SER A 617 -6.79 24.33 -2.80
CA SER A 617 -7.22 25.14 -3.95
C SER A 617 -7.22 24.33 -5.25
N LEU A 618 -6.18 23.54 -5.51
CA LEU A 618 -6.12 22.65 -6.67
C LEU A 618 -7.25 21.61 -6.63
N GLY A 619 -7.49 20.98 -5.49
CA GLY A 619 -8.57 20.03 -5.32
C GLY A 619 -9.95 20.63 -5.62
N LEU A 620 -10.25 21.81 -5.07
CA LEU A 620 -11.52 22.51 -5.30
C LEU A 620 -11.68 23.01 -6.74
N THR A 621 -10.62 23.59 -7.33
CA THR A 621 -10.64 24.17 -8.68
C THR A 621 -10.81 23.11 -9.76
N TYR A 622 -10.11 21.98 -9.64
CA TYR A 622 -10.14 20.90 -10.62
C TYR A 622 -11.11 19.78 -10.28
N GLY A 623 -11.85 19.91 -9.15
CA GLY A 623 -12.79 18.90 -8.70
C GLY A 623 -12.11 17.57 -8.32
N LEU A 624 -10.92 17.63 -7.71
CA LEU A 624 -10.12 16.45 -7.38
C LEU A 624 -10.19 16.10 -5.91
N LEU A 625 -10.33 14.81 -5.65
CA LEU A 625 -10.11 14.25 -4.32
C LEU A 625 -8.62 14.36 -3.95
N THR A 626 -8.35 14.90 -2.75
CA THR A 626 -7.01 15.04 -2.20
C THR A 626 -7.03 14.72 -0.70
N ARG A 627 -5.88 14.74 -0.06
CA ARG A 627 -5.80 14.64 1.41
C ARG A 627 -6.62 15.72 2.14
N TYR A 628 -6.90 16.87 1.47
CA TYR A 628 -7.55 18.04 2.07
C TYR A 628 -8.92 18.38 1.45
N THR A 629 -9.35 17.62 0.43
CA THR A 629 -10.66 17.75 -0.19
C THR A 629 -11.36 16.41 -0.24
N SER A 630 -12.69 16.41 -0.08
CA SER A 630 -13.51 15.20 -0.03
C SER A 630 -14.78 15.39 -0.86
N PHE A 631 -15.32 14.30 -1.40
CA PHE A 631 -16.63 14.27 -2.02
C PHE A 631 -17.68 13.91 -0.98
N VAL A 632 -18.76 14.70 -0.95
CA VAL A 632 -19.92 14.43 -0.10
C VAL A 632 -21.20 14.48 -0.92
N ALA A 633 -22.05 13.46 -0.76
CA ALA A 633 -23.39 13.40 -1.32
C ALA A 633 -24.39 13.18 -0.20
N VAL A 634 -25.44 14.00 -0.14
CA VAL A 634 -26.48 13.98 0.88
C VAL A 634 -27.84 13.94 0.23
N GLN A 635 -28.66 12.96 0.58
CA GLN A 635 -30.08 12.92 0.25
C GLN A 635 -30.84 13.86 1.18
N GLU A 636 -31.65 14.77 0.65
CA GLU A 636 -32.29 15.78 1.48
C GLU A 636 -33.47 15.27 2.32
N ILE A 637 -33.97 14.08 2.01
CA ILE A 637 -35.12 13.46 2.69
C ILE A 637 -34.62 12.72 3.93
N VAL A 638 -35.21 13.03 5.10
CA VAL A 638 -35.00 12.26 6.34
C VAL A 638 -35.67 10.91 6.20
N ARG A 639 -34.89 9.81 6.40
CA ARG A 639 -35.32 8.44 6.15
C ARG A 639 -35.55 7.64 7.43
N THR A 640 -34.84 7.96 8.51
CA THR A 640 -34.94 7.28 9.80
C THR A 640 -34.72 8.24 10.94
N ALA A 641 -35.36 7.98 12.08
CA ALA A 641 -35.08 8.63 13.35
C ALA A 641 -34.22 7.76 14.28
N GLU A 642 -33.96 6.52 13.87
CA GLU A 642 -33.14 5.57 14.62
C GLU A 642 -31.67 5.75 14.30
N SER A 643 -30.82 5.64 15.33
CA SER A 643 -29.36 5.60 15.12
C SER A 643 -28.97 4.26 14.51
N GLY A 644 -28.20 4.30 13.44
CA GLY A 644 -27.67 3.08 12.80
C GLY A 644 -26.45 2.52 13.54
N ASP A 645 -26.28 1.21 13.46
CA ASP A 645 -25.10 0.50 13.94
C ASP A 645 -23.89 0.73 12.98
N HIS A 646 -22.69 0.86 13.55
CA HIS A 646 -21.48 1.07 12.76
C HIS A 646 -20.90 -0.27 12.30
N VAL A 647 -20.63 -0.40 11.01
CA VAL A 647 -20.12 -1.63 10.39
C VAL A 647 -18.93 -1.32 9.49
N ASP A 648 -17.79 -1.96 9.78
CA ASP A 648 -16.62 -1.95 8.92
C ASP A 648 -16.67 -3.15 7.96
N GLN A 649 -16.65 -2.88 6.66
CA GLN A 649 -16.57 -3.94 5.65
C GLN A 649 -15.17 -4.59 5.72
N PRO A 650 -15.07 -5.91 6.00
CA PRO A 650 -13.79 -6.59 6.02
C PRO A 650 -13.13 -6.57 4.64
N LEU A 651 -11.81 -6.39 4.62
CA LEU A 651 -11.00 -6.51 3.42
C LEU A 651 -10.68 -7.98 3.16
N PRO A 652 -10.66 -8.44 1.91
CA PRO A 652 -10.07 -9.74 1.60
C PRO A 652 -8.58 -9.71 1.91
N LEU A 653 -8.05 -10.80 2.48
CA LEU A 653 -6.61 -10.96 2.61
C LEU A 653 -6.02 -11.16 1.21
N PRO A 654 -4.93 -10.46 0.83
CA PRO A 654 -4.33 -10.64 -0.48
C PRO A 654 -3.95 -12.09 -0.76
N ALA A 655 -4.15 -12.55 -2.00
CA ALA A 655 -3.89 -13.92 -2.40
C ALA A 655 -2.41 -14.30 -2.13
N GLY A 656 -2.19 -15.44 -1.47
CA GLY A 656 -0.85 -15.90 -1.12
C GLY A 656 -0.24 -15.26 0.13
N VAL A 657 -0.90 -14.30 0.76
CA VAL A 657 -0.45 -13.70 2.03
C VAL A 657 -0.93 -14.56 3.18
N SER A 658 -0.04 -14.80 4.16
CA SER A 658 -0.31 -15.61 5.36
C SER A 658 -1.07 -14.80 6.41
N ASP A 659 -1.87 -15.49 7.24
CA ASP A 659 -2.50 -14.94 8.45
C ASP A 659 -1.49 -14.27 9.39
N LEU A 660 -0.22 -14.66 9.36
CA LEU A 660 0.85 -14.02 10.13
C LEU A 660 1.02 -12.53 9.80
N ALA A 661 0.60 -12.09 8.62
CA ALA A 661 0.68 -10.69 8.21
C ALA A 661 -0.36 -9.78 8.90
N VAL A 662 -1.41 -10.37 9.48
CA VAL A 662 -2.49 -9.62 10.17
C VAL A 662 -2.29 -9.64 11.70
N GLY A 663 -1.29 -10.39 12.18
CA GLY A 663 -1.03 -10.59 13.60
C GLY A 663 -1.82 -11.80 14.16
N VAL A 664 -1.44 -12.22 15.36
CA VAL A 664 -2.09 -13.35 16.03
C VAL A 664 -3.53 -12.94 16.33
N THR A 665 -4.50 -13.65 15.76
CA THR A 665 -5.84 -13.63 16.31
C THR A 665 -5.70 -13.89 17.81
N ARG A 666 -6.23 -13.02 18.65
CA ARG A 666 -6.66 -13.46 19.97
C ARG A 666 -7.79 -14.45 19.71
N GLY A 667 -7.42 -15.70 19.46
CA GLY A 667 -8.31 -16.79 19.77
C GLY A 667 -8.81 -16.55 21.19
N PRO A 668 -10.03 -16.94 21.58
CA PRO A 668 -10.42 -16.86 22.97
C PRO A 668 -9.25 -17.47 23.72
N GLU A 669 -8.48 -16.62 24.45
CA GLU A 669 -7.46 -17.15 25.37
C GLU A 669 -8.26 -18.17 26.17
N PRO A 670 -7.90 -19.45 26.13
CA PRO A 670 -8.60 -20.42 26.94
C PRO A 670 -8.54 -19.80 28.31
N GLU A 671 -9.70 -19.32 28.78
CA GLU A 671 -9.81 -18.37 29.89
C GLU A 671 -8.80 -18.86 30.91
N LEU A 672 -7.93 -18.01 31.41
CA LEU A 672 -6.83 -18.38 32.32
C LEU A 672 -7.35 -19.32 33.43
N VAL A 673 -8.64 -19.24 33.69
CA VAL A 673 -9.49 -20.11 34.50
C VAL A 673 -9.43 -21.59 34.09
N TRP A 674 -9.48 -21.91 32.78
CA TRP A 674 -9.41 -23.30 32.32
C TRP A 674 -8.00 -23.86 32.40
N VAL A 675 -6.97 -23.05 32.13
CA VAL A 675 -5.57 -23.46 32.32
C VAL A 675 -5.28 -23.62 33.82
N CYS A 676 -5.73 -22.73 34.67
CA CYS A 676 -5.62 -22.85 36.10
C CYS A 676 -6.45 -24.04 36.65
N ALA A 677 -7.64 -24.32 36.13
CA ALA A 677 -8.45 -25.48 36.52
C ALA A 677 -7.78 -26.82 36.15
N ILE A 678 -7.20 -26.91 34.95
CA ILE A 678 -6.44 -28.09 34.49
C ILE A 678 -5.16 -28.26 35.33
N ALA A 679 -4.44 -27.19 35.63
CA ALA A 679 -3.24 -27.21 36.45
C ALA A 679 -3.57 -27.66 37.90
N LEU A 680 -4.67 -27.17 38.49
CA LEU A 680 -5.18 -27.58 39.81
C LEU A 680 -5.65 -29.05 39.83
N ALA A 681 -6.32 -29.52 38.77
CA ALA A 681 -6.73 -30.92 38.65
C ALA A 681 -5.52 -31.85 38.52
N LEU A 682 -4.49 -31.48 37.75
CA LEU A 682 -3.24 -32.23 37.66
C LEU A 682 -2.46 -32.24 38.98
N PHE A 683 -2.45 -31.12 39.71
CA PHE A 683 -1.82 -31.04 41.04
C PHE A 683 -2.53 -31.87 42.07
N ALA A 684 -3.88 -31.87 42.09
CA ALA A 684 -4.71 -32.72 42.95
C ALA A 684 -4.51 -34.24 42.60
N GLY A 685 -4.44 -34.57 41.32
CA GLY A 685 -4.17 -35.94 40.85
C GLY A 685 -2.80 -36.43 41.27
N MET A 686 -1.75 -35.62 41.15
CA MET A 686 -0.39 -35.97 41.62
C MET A 686 -0.29 -36.13 43.14
N SER A 687 -1.00 -35.27 43.91
CA SER A 687 -1.04 -35.40 45.37
C SER A 687 -1.78 -36.67 45.81
N ALA A 688 -2.84 -37.08 45.14
CA ALA A 688 -3.57 -38.31 45.39
C ALA A 688 -2.73 -39.54 45.03
N LEU A 689 -1.94 -39.49 43.98
CA LEU A 689 -0.99 -40.57 43.62
C LEU A 689 0.19 -40.68 44.59
N ARG A 690 0.67 -39.56 45.14
CA ARG A 690 1.71 -39.57 46.21
C ARG A 690 1.20 -40.19 47.53
N THR A 691 -0.03 -39.85 47.92
CA THR A 691 -0.64 -40.42 49.12
C THR A 691 -0.97 -41.92 48.96
N ARG A 692 -1.34 -42.37 47.76
CA ARG A 692 -1.51 -43.82 47.49
C ARG A 692 -0.19 -44.58 47.51
N ARG A 693 0.93 -44.03 46.99
CA ARG A 693 2.26 -44.65 47.05
C ARG A 693 2.78 -44.71 48.50
N GLN A 694 2.47 -43.76 49.36
CA GLN A 694 2.88 -43.82 50.76
C GLN A 694 2.07 -44.84 51.58
N ARG A 695 0.82 -45.16 51.18
CA ARG A 695 0.01 -46.21 51.83
C ARG A 695 0.35 -47.62 51.37
N GLY A 696 0.90 -47.77 50.14
CA GLY A 696 1.34 -49.08 49.62
C GLY A 696 2.76 -49.51 50.05
N ALA A 697 3.49 -48.65 50.76
CA ALA A 697 4.82 -48.94 51.29
C ALA A 697 4.78 -49.29 52.83
N MET A 698 3.58 -49.39 53.42
CA MET A 698 3.36 -49.74 54.84
C MET A 698 2.47 -50.97 55.00
N SER A 699 2.27 -51.82 53.99
CA SER A 699 1.65 -53.12 54.08
C SER A 699 2.66 -54.23 53.76
#